data_09ce99440ffde45d38b2f2c7ac029dd8
#
_entry.id   09ce99440ffde45d38b2f2c7ac029dd8
#
_cell.length_a   1.000
_cell.length_b   1.000
_cell.length_c   1.000
_cell.angle_alpha   90.00
_cell.angle_beta   90.00
_cell.angle_gamma   90.00
#
_symmetry.space_group_name_H-M   'P 1'
#
loop_
_entity.id
_entity.type
_entity.pdbx_description
1 polymer ?
#
loop_
_entity_poly.entity_id
_entity_poly.type
_entity_poly.pdbx_seq_one_letter_code
_entity_poly.pdbx_strand_id
1 'polypeptide(L)'
;MDLTAVSVSKALLWHSVEIRMRNRLETLTGLTGESARGLHEDLRVFVNHHLSDLIGKDREKLKVVDDAITGIVRARRQYLAQSDISRAIASVPGDASAALTHPLFSYGHMPTEMRSSLPASFSILTDASQRQRYNDDFVEYEMQAFEGFFNDLGGFPLSEEQREACIRLEDSNLLVASAGSGKSATMVGKVAYVLEKGLHEPEEILVLAFGKHAAGELKERIARQLGIPAEDLKCRVTTFHALGLGIIKEVEGRPPQMVNWVESATGEARFLNGIIEKLVETDEEFRRLWVEILILYPKAHIPPAEFKDQASYRAYMADNKGRRPKEIGTYSGEYVKSLEEQTIANWLWLNTVDFTYERRTKTQDEDGSDRWIDPDFYYPATNTIHEHFAINADGTSPFPDYVKHAGLKRAAYARLGADLFETTSAQASDGSLLVRLKGELESRGMPLVERPLEEVMKAVDPVVLNHYRKIIAVCIKHIRASNLTLDILLKKAKSLHDPQRAERFARVVAAITDAYTRKLEEQRRIDFDSMIGDAVRLVETGRYQSPYSLILVDEFQDISDPRARLIKALKHQRAFTKLFAVGDDWQSIYRFTGSDITLFTDFETHFGASWEGRLQRTYRCNQLLADTAAAFIQKNPAQMTKTVKSSRPAIPRSIRAIPVKVEKTKLKFAGACHRLLDRLDTFLEGITEQWRKHEGDRLKVLVLWRYNLLDPFDGEPPSYRNIEVSGLSFHRSKGLEADYTILLDVSEGDYGVPSRIEDDELLNLVIPRPETFEYAEERRLFYVALTRASRGAFLLYNDRQPSRYIAELCGIAGDDLRFETVDGARLQQCPKCITGGLVEHTAEDGAVTIRCRRHPQCGHVRPVAPGSSKQTQPNQMERKA
;
A
#
# COMPACT_ATOMS: atom_id res chain seq x y z
N MET A 1 22.49 39.75 3.18
CA MET A 1 21.09 40.08 2.84
C MET A 1 20.17 39.12 3.56
N ASP A 2 19.17 39.63 4.29
CA ASP A 2 18.32 38.75 5.16
C ASP A 2 17.10 38.18 4.44
N LEU A 3 16.84 38.63 3.19
CA LEU A 3 15.70 38.15 2.38
C LEU A 3 15.97 36.74 1.84
N THR A 4 15.16 35.76 2.22
CA THR A 4 15.40 34.33 1.89
C THR A 4 14.36 33.74 0.95
N ALA A 5 13.15 34.31 0.87
CA ALA A 5 12.13 33.86 -0.06
C ALA A 5 11.12 34.98 -0.37
N VAL A 6 10.54 34.94 -1.55
CA VAL A 6 9.37 35.75 -1.95
C VAL A 6 8.39 34.84 -2.64
N SER A 7 7.14 34.84 -2.22
CA SER A 7 6.08 34.03 -2.85
C SER A 7 4.81 34.84 -3.05
N VAL A 8 4.04 34.50 -4.11
CA VAL A 8 2.75 35.09 -4.41
C VAL A 8 1.67 34.05 -4.21
N SER A 9 0.69 34.37 -3.38
CA SER A 9 -0.49 33.51 -3.18
C SER A 9 -1.76 34.21 -3.65
N LYS A 10 -2.74 33.45 -4.12
CA LYS A 10 -4.02 33.94 -4.60
C LYS A 10 -5.11 33.60 -3.58
N ALA A 11 -5.80 34.61 -3.05
CA ALA A 11 -7.06 34.45 -2.31
C ALA A 11 -8.26 34.70 -3.26
N LEU A 12 -9.49 34.59 -2.74
CA LEU A 12 -10.71 34.60 -3.55
C LEU A 12 -10.82 35.84 -4.48
N LEU A 13 -10.41 37.05 -4.04
CA LEU A 13 -10.53 38.29 -4.77
C LEU A 13 -9.19 39.05 -4.93
N TRP A 14 -8.18 38.73 -4.13
CA TRP A 14 -6.93 39.45 -4.02
C TRP A 14 -5.72 38.52 -4.04
N HIS A 15 -4.55 39.09 -4.26
CA HIS A 15 -3.26 38.39 -4.15
C HIS A 15 -2.49 38.91 -2.95
N SER A 16 -1.64 38.09 -2.40
CA SER A 16 -0.70 38.43 -1.32
C SER A 16 0.71 38.08 -1.73
N VAL A 17 1.66 38.95 -1.34
CA VAL A 17 3.09 38.70 -1.49
C VAL A 17 3.67 38.44 -0.09
N GLU A 18 4.21 37.26 0.13
CA GLU A 18 4.93 36.92 1.35
C GLU A 18 6.43 37.10 1.12
N ILE A 19 7.04 37.87 2.00
CA ILE A 19 8.48 38.21 1.97
C ILE A 19 9.10 37.62 3.23
N ARG A 20 9.90 36.58 3.05
CA ARG A 20 10.56 35.87 4.17
C ARG A 20 12.01 36.38 4.30
N MET A 21 12.31 36.87 5.49
CA MET A 21 13.65 37.21 5.93
C MET A 21 14.12 36.19 6.98
N ARG A 22 15.42 36.11 7.30
CA ARG A 22 15.96 35.13 8.27
C ARG A 22 15.16 35.06 9.57
N ASN A 23 14.74 36.23 10.12
CA ASN A 23 14.06 36.28 11.43
C ASN A 23 12.68 36.92 11.37
N ARG A 24 12.12 37.17 10.16
CA ARG A 24 10.86 37.91 9.99
C ARG A 24 10.11 37.43 8.74
N LEU A 25 8.81 37.37 8.85
CA LEU A 25 7.89 37.16 7.72
C LEU A 25 7.01 38.41 7.59
N GLU A 26 7.02 39.03 6.43
CA GLU A 26 6.14 40.15 6.06
C GLU A 26 5.15 39.67 5.00
N THR A 27 3.88 40.06 5.13
CA THR A 27 2.84 39.70 4.17
C THR A 27 2.12 40.97 3.72
N LEU A 28 2.19 41.26 2.44
CA LEU A 28 1.45 42.33 1.79
C LEU A 28 0.21 41.73 1.16
N THR A 29 -0.97 42.20 1.58
CA THR A 29 -2.28 41.68 1.13
C THR A 29 -3.06 42.71 0.36
N GLY A 30 -4.11 42.32 -0.35
CA GLY A 30 -4.99 43.22 -1.08
C GLY A 30 -4.44 43.73 -2.41
N LEU A 31 -3.45 43.03 -2.99
CA LEU A 31 -2.85 43.39 -4.26
C LEU A 31 -3.66 42.86 -5.45
N THR A 32 -3.64 43.59 -6.59
CA THR A 32 -4.08 42.99 -7.86
C THR A 32 -3.10 41.88 -8.28
N GLY A 33 -3.53 40.95 -9.14
CA GLY A 33 -2.63 39.91 -9.64
C GLY A 33 -1.42 40.46 -10.42
N GLU A 34 -1.57 41.61 -11.09
CA GLU A 34 -0.50 42.30 -11.81
C GLU A 34 0.47 42.95 -10.84
N SER A 35 -0.03 43.69 -9.86
CA SER A 35 0.79 44.38 -8.84
C SER A 35 1.58 43.37 -7.99
N ALA A 36 0.97 42.20 -7.64
CA ALA A 36 1.64 41.16 -6.87
C ALA A 36 2.79 40.52 -7.67
N ARG A 37 2.57 40.21 -8.95
CA ARG A 37 3.63 39.72 -9.85
C ARG A 37 4.72 40.74 -10.10
N GLY A 38 4.34 42.00 -10.34
CA GLY A 38 5.30 43.09 -10.52
C GLY A 38 6.23 43.27 -9.31
N LEU A 39 5.65 43.33 -8.10
CA LEU A 39 6.44 43.43 -6.86
C LEU A 39 7.35 42.22 -6.64
N HIS A 40 6.85 41.02 -6.92
CA HIS A 40 7.65 39.78 -6.82
C HIS A 40 8.87 39.86 -7.77
N GLU A 41 8.66 40.29 -9.00
CA GLU A 41 9.72 40.43 -10.01
C GLU A 41 10.72 41.51 -9.63
N ASP A 42 10.26 42.70 -9.23
CA ASP A 42 11.11 43.80 -8.79
C ASP A 42 12.01 43.41 -7.60
N LEU A 43 11.47 42.69 -6.65
CA LEU A 43 12.25 42.18 -5.51
C LEU A 43 13.31 41.18 -5.96
N ARG A 44 13.00 40.30 -6.90
CA ARG A 44 13.99 39.35 -7.45
C ARG A 44 15.09 40.10 -8.22
N VAL A 45 14.77 41.07 -9.05
CA VAL A 45 15.74 41.90 -9.75
C VAL A 45 16.65 42.63 -8.76
N PHE A 46 16.07 43.29 -7.75
CA PHE A 46 16.82 43.97 -6.70
C PHE A 46 17.81 43.06 -5.95
N VAL A 47 17.34 41.88 -5.52
CA VAL A 47 18.20 40.93 -4.85
C VAL A 47 19.33 40.48 -5.77
N ASN A 48 19.03 40.15 -7.04
CA ASN A 48 20.03 39.68 -7.99
C ASN A 48 21.07 40.72 -8.40
N HIS A 49 20.72 42.00 -8.38
CA HIS A 49 21.72 43.08 -8.53
C HIS A 49 22.77 43.03 -7.41
N HIS A 50 22.32 42.92 -6.14
CA HIS A 50 23.23 42.86 -5.01
C HIS A 50 24.05 41.54 -4.99
N LEU A 51 23.45 40.41 -5.32
CA LEU A 51 24.15 39.13 -5.44
C LEU A 51 25.18 39.17 -6.57
N SER A 52 24.89 39.87 -7.67
CA SER A 52 25.81 40.05 -8.78
C SER A 52 27.07 40.83 -8.39
N ASP A 53 26.94 41.87 -7.54
CA ASP A 53 28.10 42.62 -7.02
C ASP A 53 29.01 41.73 -6.16
N LEU A 54 28.42 40.80 -5.38
CA LEU A 54 29.19 39.80 -4.60
C LEU A 54 29.94 38.84 -5.52
N ILE A 55 29.28 38.30 -6.54
CA ILE A 55 29.88 37.42 -7.54
C ILE A 55 31.04 38.15 -8.28
N GLY A 56 30.85 39.43 -8.63
CA GLY A 56 31.84 40.21 -9.32
C GLY A 56 33.18 40.40 -8.60
N LYS A 57 33.16 40.36 -7.27
CA LYS A 57 34.39 40.46 -6.44
C LYS A 57 35.34 39.26 -6.59
N ASP A 58 34.83 38.07 -6.88
CA ASP A 58 35.60 36.82 -6.99
C ASP A 58 35.77 36.34 -8.45
N ARG A 59 35.56 37.21 -9.42
CA ARG A 59 35.50 36.89 -10.87
C ARG A 59 36.70 36.08 -11.38
N GLU A 60 37.90 36.36 -10.95
CA GLU A 60 39.14 35.67 -11.35
C GLU A 60 39.12 34.20 -10.88
N LYS A 61 38.57 33.97 -9.71
CA LYS A 61 38.46 32.59 -9.12
C LYS A 61 37.36 31.77 -9.80
N LEU A 62 36.29 32.43 -10.28
CA LEU A 62 35.23 31.78 -11.05
C LEU A 62 35.74 31.26 -12.41
N LYS A 63 36.77 31.82 -12.98
CA LYS A 63 37.35 31.39 -14.25
C LYS A 63 37.86 29.96 -14.20
N VAL A 64 38.43 29.50 -13.09
CA VAL A 64 38.93 28.13 -12.92
C VAL A 64 37.77 27.12 -12.94
N VAL A 65 36.65 27.46 -12.30
CA VAL A 65 35.43 26.59 -12.30
C VAL A 65 34.81 26.56 -13.70
N ASP A 66 34.79 27.74 -14.36
CA ASP A 66 34.30 27.84 -15.73
C ASP A 66 35.13 27.02 -16.71
N ASP A 67 36.45 27.10 -16.66
CA ASP A 67 37.33 26.31 -17.54
C ASP A 67 37.10 24.81 -17.37
N ALA A 68 36.86 24.35 -16.13
CA ALA A 68 36.55 22.95 -15.84
C ALA A 68 35.19 22.54 -16.48
N ILE A 69 34.13 23.31 -16.25
CA ILE A 69 32.79 23.05 -16.83
C ILE A 69 32.82 23.18 -18.36
N THR A 70 33.44 24.20 -18.88
CA THR A 70 33.59 24.38 -20.33
C THR A 70 34.32 23.19 -20.97
N GLY A 71 35.34 22.65 -20.31
CA GLY A 71 36.02 21.45 -20.74
C GLY A 71 35.06 20.24 -20.83
N ILE A 72 34.22 20.02 -19.82
CA ILE A 72 33.21 18.95 -19.80
C ILE A 72 32.18 19.16 -20.91
N VAL A 73 31.61 20.38 -21.00
CA VAL A 73 30.57 20.73 -21.98
C VAL A 73 31.07 20.58 -23.43
N ARG A 74 32.26 21.14 -23.76
CA ARG A 74 32.83 21.05 -25.11
C ARG A 74 33.17 19.61 -25.51
N ALA A 75 33.67 18.81 -24.59
CA ALA A 75 34.04 17.44 -24.84
C ALA A 75 32.84 16.45 -24.75
N ARG A 76 31.63 16.91 -24.32
CA ARG A 76 30.46 16.07 -24.06
C ARG A 76 30.80 14.81 -23.24
N ARG A 77 31.55 14.99 -22.14
CA ARG A 77 32.17 13.85 -21.44
C ARG A 77 31.26 13.21 -20.40
N GLN A 78 30.36 13.95 -19.77
CA GLN A 78 29.51 13.42 -18.70
C GLN A 78 28.19 14.16 -18.57
N TYR A 79 27.22 13.48 -17.98
CA TYR A 79 25.98 14.04 -17.46
C TYR A 79 26.27 14.92 -16.23
N LEU A 80 25.65 16.08 -16.13
CA LEU A 80 25.82 17.03 -15.02
C LEU A 80 24.65 16.90 -14.02
N ALA A 81 24.86 16.17 -12.95
CA ALA A 81 23.90 16.06 -11.87
C ALA A 81 23.91 17.28 -10.94
N GLN A 82 22.86 17.45 -10.12
CA GLN A 82 22.75 18.56 -9.17
C GLN A 82 23.91 18.57 -8.17
N SER A 83 24.36 17.42 -7.70
CA SER A 83 25.52 17.33 -6.78
C SER A 83 26.83 17.76 -7.40
N ASP A 84 27.02 17.56 -8.72
CA ASP A 84 28.20 18.00 -9.44
C ASP A 84 28.23 19.53 -9.49
N ILE A 85 27.08 20.15 -9.79
CA ILE A 85 26.91 21.59 -9.78
C ILE A 85 27.11 22.16 -8.37
N SER A 86 26.50 21.57 -7.36
CA SER A 86 26.65 21.99 -5.95
C SER A 86 28.12 21.95 -5.50
N ARG A 87 28.86 20.93 -5.92
CA ARG A 87 30.30 20.79 -5.65
C ARG A 87 31.11 21.85 -6.38
N ALA A 88 30.81 22.08 -7.65
CA ALA A 88 31.47 23.14 -8.41
C ALA A 88 31.25 24.52 -7.76
N ILE A 89 30.03 24.83 -7.34
CA ILE A 89 29.70 26.08 -6.63
C ILE A 89 30.41 26.14 -5.27
N ALA A 90 30.43 25.03 -4.50
CA ALA A 90 31.10 25.00 -3.19
C ALA A 90 32.62 25.13 -3.28
N SER A 91 33.23 24.83 -4.43
CA SER A 91 34.65 25.06 -4.68
C SER A 91 34.99 26.54 -4.92
N VAL A 92 34.01 27.38 -5.17
CA VAL A 92 34.14 28.84 -5.32
C VAL A 92 34.28 29.47 -3.93
N PRO A 93 35.39 30.14 -3.61
CA PRO A 93 35.58 30.73 -2.30
C PRO A 93 34.81 32.05 -2.11
N GLY A 94 34.58 32.41 -0.82
CA GLY A 94 34.10 33.71 -0.40
C GLY A 94 32.65 34.03 -0.65
N ASP A 95 32.36 35.33 -0.84
CA ASP A 95 31.01 35.86 -0.98
C ASP A 95 30.28 35.37 -2.24
N ALA A 96 31.03 35.00 -3.30
CA ALA A 96 30.46 34.45 -4.53
C ALA A 96 29.76 33.12 -4.33
N SER A 97 30.32 32.19 -3.52
CA SER A 97 29.65 30.93 -3.20
C SER A 97 28.34 31.17 -2.45
N ALA A 98 28.34 32.07 -1.47
CA ALA A 98 27.12 32.42 -0.72
C ALA A 98 26.04 33.08 -1.63
N ALA A 99 26.46 33.88 -2.61
CA ALA A 99 25.57 34.49 -3.56
C ALA A 99 24.95 33.46 -4.53
N LEU A 100 25.74 32.51 -5.04
CA LEU A 100 25.29 31.47 -5.95
C LEU A 100 24.35 30.45 -5.30
N THR A 101 24.50 30.20 -4.00
CA THR A 101 23.63 29.33 -3.22
C THR A 101 22.41 30.02 -2.64
N HIS A 102 22.27 31.32 -2.85
CA HIS A 102 21.16 32.09 -2.31
C HIS A 102 19.82 31.64 -2.94
N PRO A 103 18.76 31.37 -2.16
CA PRO A 103 17.50 30.85 -2.68
C PRO A 103 16.80 31.68 -3.75
N LEU A 104 17.05 33.00 -3.77
CA LEU A 104 16.48 33.92 -4.76
C LEU A 104 17.44 34.21 -5.93
N PHE A 105 18.62 33.57 -5.96
CA PHE A 105 19.56 33.76 -7.06
C PHE A 105 18.95 33.24 -8.37
N SER A 106 19.10 34.05 -9.44
CA SER A 106 18.64 33.65 -10.77
C SER A 106 19.52 34.35 -11.83
N TYR A 107 20.19 33.57 -12.66
CA TYR A 107 21.00 34.09 -13.76
C TYR A 107 20.22 35.04 -14.68
N GLY A 108 18.94 34.75 -14.96
CA GLY A 108 18.07 35.58 -15.79
C GLY A 108 17.77 36.95 -15.21
N HIS A 109 17.85 37.15 -13.90
CA HIS A 109 17.60 38.42 -13.19
C HIS A 109 18.89 39.23 -12.90
N MET A 110 20.04 38.72 -13.29
CA MET A 110 21.30 39.47 -13.20
C MET A 110 21.32 40.64 -14.19
N PRO A 111 22.03 41.74 -13.88
CA PRO A 111 22.25 42.85 -14.84
C PRO A 111 22.87 42.36 -16.15
N THR A 112 22.40 42.87 -17.27
CA THR A 112 22.86 42.47 -18.62
C THR A 112 24.36 42.61 -18.79
N GLU A 113 24.96 43.68 -18.25
CA GLU A 113 26.40 43.91 -18.29
C GLU A 113 27.19 42.82 -17.55
N MET A 114 26.67 42.38 -16.41
CA MET A 114 27.30 41.32 -15.65
C MET A 114 27.16 39.96 -16.38
N ARG A 115 25.97 39.64 -16.88
CA ARG A 115 25.72 38.39 -17.65
C ARG A 115 26.63 38.29 -18.89
N SER A 116 26.79 39.41 -19.62
CA SER A 116 27.66 39.41 -20.80
C SER A 116 29.16 39.31 -20.46
N SER A 117 29.52 39.61 -19.23
CA SER A 117 30.89 39.52 -18.73
C SER A 117 31.27 38.17 -18.13
N LEU A 118 30.28 37.32 -17.85
CA LEU A 118 30.47 35.96 -17.35
C LEU A 118 30.56 34.97 -18.51
N PRO A 119 31.35 33.91 -18.38
CA PRO A 119 31.43 32.85 -19.39
C PRO A 119 30.08 32.17 -19.66
N ALA A 120 29.87 31.68 -20.88
CA ALA A 120 28.60 31.08 -21.29
C ALA A 120 28.28 29.82 -20.48
N SER A 121 29.30 29.05 -20.05
CA SER A 121 29.16 27.88 -19.18
C SER A 121 28.62 28.22 -17.79
N PHE A 122 28.74 29.44 -17.33
CA PHE A 122 28.18 29.89 -16.07
C PHE A 122 26.65 29.81 -16.03
N SER A 123 25.99 29.94 -17.16
CA SER A 123 24.54 29.68 -17.26
C SER A 123 24.15 28.22 -16.90
N ILE A 124 24.98 27.28 -17.23
CA ILE A 124 24.75 25.86 -16.90
C ILE A 124 24.86 25.58 -15.39
N LEU A 125 25.76 26.30 -14.70
CA LEU A 125 25.93 26.20 -13.25
C LEU A 125 24.74 26.80 -12.50
N THR A 126 24.17 27.87 -13.01
CA THR A 126 23.25 28.72 -12.25
C THR A 126 21.81 28.69 -12.75
N ASP A 127 21.57 28.15 -13.95
CA ASP A 127 20.24 27.98 -14.54
C ASP A 127 19.94 26.49 -14.80
N ALA A 128 18.99 25.96 -14.02
CA ALA A 128 18.56 24.56 -14.14
C ALA A 128 18.06 24.22 -15.55
N SER A 129 17.44 25.18 -16.27
CA SER A 129 16.92 24.96 -17.62
C SER A 129 18.05 24.84 -18.67
N GLN A 130 19.15 25.58 -18.50
CA GLN A 130 20.31 25.46 -19.36
C GLN A 130 21.07 24.15 -19.10
N ARG A 131 21.17 23.76 -17.83
CA ARG A 131 21.74 22.45 -17.46
C ARG A 131 20.90 21.30 -18.04
N GLN A 132 19.59 21.41 -17.96
CA GLN A 132 18.71 20.37 -18.51
C GLN A 132 18.90 20.26 -20.03
N ARG A 133 18.96 21.38 -20.78
CA ARG A 133 19.24 21.33 -22.23
C ARG A 133 20.58 20.66 -22.53
N TYR A 134 21.61 21.01 -21.79
CA TYR A 134 22.92 20.35 -21.96
C TYR A 134 22.83 18.85 -21.71
N ASN A 135 22.14 18.45 -20.65
CA ASN A 135 21.96 17.03 -20.32
C ASN A 135 21.12 16.32 -21.38
N ASP A 136 20.11 16.97 -21.96
CA ASP A 136 19.30 16.39 -23.04
C ASP A 136 20.13 16.21 -24.31
N ASP A 137 20.91 17.23 -24.71
CA ASP A 137 21.86 17.14 -25.84
C ASP A 137 22.94 16.07 -25.59
N PHE A 138 23.44 15.94 -24.37
CA PHE A 138 24.37 14.88 -23.98
C PHE A 138 23.74 13.48 -24.13
N VAL A 139 22.50 13.30 -23.64
CA VAL A 139 21.78 12.01 -23.74
C VAL A 139 21.56 11.63 -25.21
N GLU A 140 21.14 12.58 -26.06
CA GLU A 140 20.94 12.33 -27.49
C GLU A 140 22.25 11.91 -28.17
N TYR A 141 23.34 12.59 -27.87
CA TYR A 141 24.68 12.24 -28.36
C TYR A 141 25.11 10.84 -27.92
N GLU A 142 24.94 10.49 -26.65
CA GLU A 142 25.30 9.18 -26.09
C GLU A 142 24.43 8.06 -26.68
N MET A 143 23.11 8.31 -26.89
CA MET A 143 22.25 7.32 -27.55
C MET A 143 22.74 6.96 -28.95
N GLN A 144 23.25 7.95 -29.70
CA GLN A 144 23.83 7.72 -31.03
C GLN A 144 25.21 7.02 -30.94
N ALA A 145 26.08 7.49 -30.03
CA ALA A 145 27.43 6.95 -29.87
C ALA A 145 27.44 5.49 -29.41
N PHE A 146 26.46 5.11 -28.57
CA PHE A 146 26.32 3.76 -28.00
C PHE A 146 25.18 2.94 -28.66
N GLU A 147 24.70 3.33 -29.84
CA GLU A 147 23.60 2.63 -30.53
C GLU A 147 23.91 1.13 -30.72
N GLY A 148 25.08 0.79 -31.21
CA GLY A 148 25.51 -0.60 -31.40
C GLY A 148 25.55 -1.39 -30.09
N PHE A 149 26.05 -0.78 -29.02
CA PHE A 149 26.08 -1.36 -27.68
C PHE A 149 24.67 -1.66 -27.15
N PHE A 150 23.73 -0.71 -27.24
CA PHE A 150 22.37 -0.90 -26.78
C PHE A 150 21.55 -1.86 -27.65
N ASN A 151 21.92 -2.06 -28.90
CA ASN A 151 21.30 -3.04 -29.80
C ASN A 151 21.69 -4.47 -29.47
N ASP A 152 22.87 -4.69 -28.88
CA ASP A 152 23.42 -6.04 -28.59
C ASP A 152 23.22 -6.45 -27.11
N LEU A 153 22.50 -5.66 -26.32
CA LEU A 153 22.27 -5.93 -24.90
C LEU A 153 21.27 -7.08 -24.72
N GLY A 154 21.76 -8.23 -24.26
CA GLY A 154 20.90 -9.36 -23.82
C GLY A 154 20.11 -10.05 -24.91
N GLY A 155 20.52 -9.91 -26.19
CA GLY A 155 19.88 -10.54 -27.35
C GLY A 155 18.63 -9.83 -27.87
N PHE A 156 18.20 -8.71 -27.23
CA PHE A 156 17.12 -7.84 -27.70
C PHE A 156 17.54 -6.38 -27.55
N PRO A 157 17.32 -5.53 -28.59
CA PRO A 157 17.67 -4.12 -28.52
C PRO A 157 16.83 -3.42 -27.45
N LEU A 158 17.48 -2.57 -26.65
CA LEU A 158 16.76 -1.70 -25.71
C LEU A 158 15.95 -0.64 -26.46
N SER A 159 14.75 -0.35 -25.97
CA SER A 159 13.93 0.75 -26.49
C SER A 159 14.60 2.10 -26.20
N GLU A 160 14.19 3.14 -26.91
CA GLU A 160 14.68 4.50 -26.73
C GLU A 160 14.55 4.97 -25.26
N GLU A 161 13.37 4.76 -24.64
CA GLU A 161 13.10 5.06 -23.23
C GLU A 161 14.06 4.31 -22.27
N GLN A 162 14.38 3.04 -22.60
CA GLN A 162 15.32 2.24 -21.80
C GLN A 162 16.76 2.74 -21.95
N ARG A 163 17.18 3.12 -23.17
CA ARG A 163 18.51 3.70 -23.44
C ARG A 163 18.69 5.02 -22.71
N GLU A 164 17.70 5.90 -22.80
CA GLU A 164 17.69 7.16 -22.07
C GLU A 164 17.87 6.93 -20.57
N ALA A 165 17.11 6.00 -19.97
CA ALA A 165 17.22 5.66 -18.55
C ALA A 165 18.61 5.10 -18.18
N CYS A 166 19.28 4.38 -19.10
CA CYS A 166 20.64 3.90 -18.88
C CYS A 166 21.65 5.05 -18.84
N ILE A 167 21.47 6.10 -19.66
CA ILE A 167 22.42 7.22 -19.80
C ILE A 167 22.23 8.27 -18.70
N ARG A 168 20.98 8.61 -18.34
CA ARG A 168 20.67 9.60 -17.29
C ARG A 168 21.27 9.23 -15.94
N LEU A 169 22.00 10.15 -15.31
CA LEU A 169 22.76 9.95 -14.07
C LEU A 169 22.56 11.11 -13.07
N GLU A 170 21.29 11.54 -12.85
CA GLU A 170 20.97 12.50 -11.81
C GLU A 170 21.28 11.90 -10.40
N ASP A 171 21.29 12.69 -9.36
CA ASP A 171 21.54 12.24 -7.98
C ASP A 171 20.59 11.13 -7.54
N SER A 172 19.33 11.26 -7.97
CA SER A 172 18.34 10.21 -7.83
C SER A 172 17.57 10.05 -9.13
N ASN A 173 17.37 8.84 -9.58
CA ASN A 173 16.67 8.54 -10.83
C ASN A 173 15.55 7.59 -10.52
N LEU A 174 14.31 7.97 -10.86
CA LEU A 174 13.13 7.13 -10.76
C LEU A 174 12.68 6.71 -12.15
N LEU A 175 12.67 5.41 -12.41
CA LEU A 175 12.13 4.84 -13.63
C LEU A 175 10.75 4.24 -13.36
N VAL A 176 9.72 4.99 -13.74
CA VAL A 176 8.32 4.59 -13.62
C VAL A 176 7.99 3.64 -14.77
N ALA A 177 7.73 2.41 -14.45
CA ALA A 177 7.53 1.35 -15.41
C ALA A 177 6.08 0.86 -15.43
N SER A 178 5.69 0.16 -16.51
CA SER A 178 4.44 -0.59 -16.59
C SER A 178 4.70 -2.09 -16.44
N ALA A 179 3.65 -2.88 -16.21
CA ALA A 179 3.76 -4.33 -16.15
C ALA A 179 4.36 -4.91 -17.47
N GLY A 180 5.46 -5.64 -17.37
CA GLY A 180 6.12 -6.25 -18.53
C GLY A 180 6.86 -5.28 -19.45
N SER A 181 7.30 -4.12 -18.95
CA SER A 181 8.00 -3.08 -19.74
C SER A 181 9.53 -3.28 -19.85
N GLY A 182 10.08 -4.37 -19.30
CA GLY A 182 11.51 -4.64 -19.38
C GLY A 182 12.35 -3.95 -18.29
N LYS A 183 11.79 -3.71 -17.10
CA LYS A 183 12.50 -3.14 -15.92
C LYS A 183 13.89 -3.75 -15.70
N SER A 184 13.95 -5.07 -15.57
CA SER A 184 15.20 -5.79 -15.31
C SER A 184 16.21 -5.65 -16.46
N ALA A 185 15.74 -5.58 -17.72
CA ALA A 185 16.63 -5.34 -18.87
C ALA A 185 17.25 -3.94 -18.80
N THR A 186 16.49 -2.94 -18.38
CA THR A 186 17.00 -1.58 -18.19
C THR A 186 18.03 -1.53 -17.05
N MET A 187 17.80 -2.24 -15.94
CA MET A 187 18.79 -2.32 -14.85
C MET A 187 20.10 -2.97 -15.30
N VAL A 188 20.02 -4.08 -16.05
CA VAL A 188 21.21 -4.73 -16.65
C VAL A 188 21.93 -3.76 -17.60
N GLY A 189 21.18 -3.09 -18.47
CA GLY A 189 21.71 -2.09 -19.39
C GLY A 189 22.39 -0.92 -18.67
N LYS A 190 21.82 -0.46 -17.56
CA LYS A 190 22.39 0.60 -16.73
C LYS A 190 23.75 0.21 -16.15
N VAL A 191 23.83 -0.99 -15.54
CA VAL A 191 25.09 -1.51 -14.99
C VAL A 191 26.13 -1.67 -16.11
N ALA A 192 25.74 -2.27 -17.23
CA ALA A 192 26.65 -2.49 -18.37
C ALA A 192 27.14 -1.15 -18.94
N TYR A 193 26.25 -0.15 -19.12
CA TYR A 193 26.63 1.17 -19.66
C TYR A 193 27.62 1.90 -18.76
N VAL A 194 27.37 1.95 -17.43
CA VAL A 194 28.24 2.70 -16.53
C VAL A 194 29.63 2.07 -16.39
N LEU A 195 29.73 0.75 -16.53
CA LEU A 195 30.99 0.02 -16.55
C LEU A 195 31.74 0.21 -17.89
N GLU A 196 31.06 0.09 -19.03
CA GLU A 196 31.64 0.32 -20.37
C GLU A 196 32.18 1.76 -20.50
N LYS A 197 31.47 2.71 -19.93
CA LYS A 197 31.86 4.15 -19.91
C LYS A 197 32.98 4.44 -18.89
N GLY A 198 33.26 3.50 -17.97
CA GLY A 198 34.22 3.73 -16.87
C GLY A 198 33.79 4.78 -15.84
N LEU A 199 32.48 4.92 -15.58
CA LEU A 199 31.96 5.90 -14.66
C LEU A 199 32.00 5.43 -13.19
N HIS A 200 31.95 4.13 -12.97
CA HIS A 200 32.00 3.48 -11.66
C HIS A 200 32.86 2.22 -11.74
N GLU A 201 33.55 1.91 -10.67
CA GLU A 201 34.22 0.60 -10.53
C GLU A 201 33.18 -0.49 -10.19
N PRO A 202 33.35 -1.74 -10.61
CA PRO A 202 32.40 -2.82 -10.34
C PRO A 202 32.06 -2.98 -8.85
N GLU A 203 33.05 -2.87 -7.96
CA GLU A 203 32.91 -2.99 -6.50
C GLU A 203 32.10 -1.84 -5.88
N GLU A 204 31.98 -0.72 -6.56
CA GLU A 204 31.20 0.45 -6.13
C GLU A 204 29.73 0.38 -6.54
N ILE A 205 29.31 -0.66 -7.27
CA ILE A 205 27.94 -0.83 -7.73
C ILE A 205 27.18 -1.80 -6.83
N LEU A 206 26.07 -1.31 -6.25
CA LEU A 206 25.14 -2.09 -5.45
C LEU A 206 23.81 -2.25 -6.19
N VAL A 207 23.35 -3.48 -6.40
CA VAL A 207 22.04 -3.80 -6.98
C VAL A 207 21.19 -4.50 -5.92
N LEU A 208 20.07 -3.92 -5.58
CA LEU A 208 19.13 -4.41 -4.56
C LEU A 208 17.86 -4.95 -5.21
N ALA A 209 17.54 -6.19 -4.88
CA ALA A 209 16.28 -6.83 -5.25
C ALA A 209 15.48 -7.23 -4.01
N PHE A 210 14.17 -7.42 -4.19
CA PHE A 210 13.26 -7.76 -3.07
C PHE A 210 13.43 -9.19 -2.58
N GLY A 211 13.66 -10.14 -3.49
CA GLY A 211 13.76 -11.56 -3.19
C GLY A 211 15.06 -12.21 -3.64
N LYS A 212 15.44 -13.32 -3.00
CA LYS A 212 16.66 -14.06 -3.35
C LYS A 212 16.67 -14.53 -4.82
N HIS A 213 15.51 -15.00 -5.32
CA HIS A 213 15.39 -15.45 -6.71
C HIS A 213 15.63 -14.29 -7.69
N ALA A 214 14.98 -13.14 -7.47
CA ALA A 214 15.17 -11.95 -8.31
C ALA A 214 16.61 -11.43 -8.28
N ALA A 215 17.26 -11.43 -7.10
CA ALA A 215 18.67 -11.07 -6.98
C ALA A 215 19.58 -12.05 -7.77
N GLY A 216 19.31 -13.36 -7.69
CA GLY A 216 20.04 -14.38 -8.45
C GLY A 216 19.88 -14.19 -9.95
N GLU A 217 18.65 -14.02 -10.42
CA GLU A 217 18.35 -13.78 -11.86
C GLU A 217 19.04 -12.52 -12.39
N LEU A 218 18.97 -11.40 -11.64
CA LEU A 218 19.67 -10.16 -12.01
C LEU A 218 21.18 -10.37 -12.04
N LYS A 219 21.76 -11.07 -11.07
CA LYS A 219 23.18 -11.39 -11.04
C LYS A 219 23.63 -12.17 -12.28
N GLU A 220 22.89 -13.23 -12.63
CA GLU A 220 23.16 -14.02 -13.83
C GLU A 220 23.04 -13.23 -15.14
N ARG A 221 22.01 -12.37 -15.23
CA ARG A 221 21.80 -11.52 -16.41
C ARG A 221 22.90 -10.48 -16.58
N ILE A 222 23.33 -9.82 -15.49
CA ILE A 222 24.45 -8.86 -15.51
C ILE A 222 25.74 -9.57 -15.92
N ALA A 223 26.06 -10.69 -15.27
CA ALA A 223 27.27 -11.47 -15.57
C ALA A 223 27.30 -11.93 -17.03
N ARG A 224 26.20 -12.48 -17.56
CA ARG A 224 26.05 -12.87 -18.96
C ARG A 224 26.26 -11.69 -19.90
N GLN A 225 25.72 -10.52 -19.57
CA GLN A 225 25.89 -9.31 -20.38
C GLN A 225 27.35 -8.84 -20.43
N LEU A 226 28.07 -8.99 -19.32
CA LEU A 226 29.49 -8.65 -19.23
C LEU A 226 30.41 -9.75 -19.78
N GLY A 227 29.88 -10.89 -20.22
CA GLY A 227 30.62 -12.02 -20.75
C GLY A 227 31.50 -12.73 -19.70
N ILE A 228 31.12 -12.67 -18.41
CA ILE A 228 31.87 -13.28 -17.31
C ILE A 228 31.00 -14.29 -16.54
N PRO A 229 31.61 -15.28 -15.84
CA PRO A 229 30.88 -16.14 -14.91
C PRO A 229 30.23 -15.34 -13.79
N ALA A 230 29.06 -15.78 -13.29
CA ALA A 230 28.34 -15.07 -12.24
C ALA A 230 29.11 -15.01 -10.90
N GLU A 231 29.98 -15.97 -10.62
CA GLU A 231 30.90 -15.98 -9.48
C GLU A 231 31.98 -14.89 -9.54
N ASP A 232 32.38 -14.49 -10.74
CA ASP A 232 33.42 -13.47 -10.97
C ASP A 232 32.86 -12.04 -11.00
N LEU A 233 31.54 -11.90 -10.91
CA LEU A 233 30.89 -10.59 -10.89
C LEU A 233 31.22 -9.87 -9.57
N LYS A 234 31.97 -8.78 -9.66
CA LYS A 234 32.37 -7.95 -8.53
C LYS A 234 31.30 -6.97 -8.05
N CYS A 235 30.33 -6.61 -8.92
CA CYS A 235 29.18 -5.83 -8.51
C CYS A 235 28.38 -6.60 -7.45
N ARG A 236 27.99 -5.90 -6.38
CA ARG A 236 27.22 -6.54 -5.32
C ARG A 236 25.74 -6.58 -5.68
N VAL A 237 25.24 -7.75 -6.09
CA VAL A 237 23.81 -8.00 -6.36
C VAL A 237 23.23 -8.81 -5.22
N THR A 238 22.26 -8.26 -4.47
CA THR A 238 21.81 -8.86 -3.21
C THR A 238 20.41 -8.40 -2.81
N THR A 239 19.86 -8.97 -1.72
CA THR A 239 18.63 -8.47 -1.08
C THR A 239 18.96 -7.51 0.06
N PHE A 240 17.97 -6.68 0.48
CA PHE A 240 18.15 -5.78 1.61
C PHE A 240 18.61 -6.48 2.90
N HIS A 241 18.04 -7.65 3.21
CA HIS A 241 18.43 -8.41 4.40
C HIS A 241 19.83 -8.98 4.31
N ALA A 242 20.22 -9.50 3.14
CA ALA A 242 21.57 -9.99 2.94
C ALA A 242 22.60 -8.84 2.94
N LEU A 243 22.23 -7.65 2.46
CA LEU A 243 23.06 -6.45 2.62
C LEU A 243 23.22 -6.09 4.11
N GLY A 244 22.10 -6.02 4.87
CA GLY A 244 22.10 -5.70 6.29
C GLY A 244 22.97 -6.68 7.09
N LEU A 245 22.81 -7.99 6.85
CA LEU A 245 23.65 -9.01 7.47
C LEU A 245 25.14 -8.83 7.14
N GLY A 246 25.45 -8.47 5.88
CA GLY A 246 26.82 -8.19 5.44
C GLY A 246 27.42 -7.00 6.18
N ILE A 247 26.67 -5.91 6.33
CA ILE A 247 27.09 -4.71 7.08
C ILE A 247 27.40 -5.05 8.54
N ILE A 248 26.48 -5.78 9.20
CA ILE A 248 26.65 -6.18 10.61
C ILE A 248 27.91 -7.08 10.75
N LYS A 249 28.06 -8.08 9.86
CA LYS A 249 29.24 -8.98 9.86
C LYS A 249 30.54 -8.23 9.69
N GLU A 250 30.59 -7.25 8.81
CA GLU A 250 31.79 -6.47 8.52
C GLU A 250 32.19 -5.61 9.73
N VAL A 251 31.24 -4.93 10.37
CA VAL A 251 31.48 -4.07 11.52
C VAL A 251 31.83 -4.88 12.79
N GLU A 252 31.17 -6.02 13.01
CA GLU A 252 31.36 -6.84 14.21
C GLU A 252 32.40 -7.94 14.07
N GLY A 253 32.96 -8.11 12.87
CA GLY A 253 34.01 -9.10 12.57
C GLY A 253 33.53 -10.56 12.52
N ARG A 254 32.26 -10.82 12.82
CA ARG A 254 31.64 -12.17 12.77
C ARG A 254 30.16 -12.07 12.41
N PRO A 255 29.59 -13.11 11.79
CA PRO A 255 28.17 -13.15 11.52
C PRO A 255 27.40 -13.23 12.85
N PRO A 256 26.33 -12.46 13.03
CA PRO A 256 25.47 -12.59 14.19
C PRO A 256 24.76 -13.95 14.19
N GLN A 257 24.48 -14.48 15.39
CA GLN A 257 23.69 -15.70 15.51
C GLN A 257 22.21 -15.39 15.29
N MET A 258 21.61 -16.10 14.35
CA MET A 258 20.18 -15.99 14.11
C MET A 258 19.36 -16.72 15.17
N VAL A 259 18.16 -16.25 15.44
CA VAL A 259 17.23 -16.96 16.32
C VAL A 259 16.74 -18.25 15.62
N ASN A 260 16.62 -19.34 16.39
CA ASN A 260 16.32 -20.66 15.85
C ASN A 260 14.87 -20.82 15.35
N TRP A 261 13.97 -19.89 15.71
CA TRP A 261 12.53 -19.96 15.35
C TRP A 261 12.15 -19.17 14.09
N VAL A 262 13.12 -18.55 13.40
CA VAL A 262 12.85 -17.82 12.14
C VAL A 262 12.15 -18.69 11.09
N GLU A 263 12.37 -20.00 11.14
CA GLU A 263 11.76 -20.99 10.22
C GLU A 263 10.47 -21.62 10.77
N SER A 264 10.05 -21.26 11.99
CA SER A 264 8.92 -21.90 12.68
C SER A 264 7.99 -20.87 13.34
N ALA A 265 6.82 -20.62 12.72
CA ALA A 265 5.78 -19.76 13.30
C ALA A 265 5.36 -20.20 14.72
N THR A 266 5.45 -21.50 15.04
CA THR A 266 5.15 -22.05 16.37
C THR A 266 6.26 -21.71 17.38
N GLY A 267 7.51 -21.62 16.95
CA GLY A 267 8.65 -21.22 17.77
C GLY A 267 8.56 -19.74 18.19
N GLU A 268 8.31 -18.85 17.23
CA GLU A 268 8.11 -17.42 17.49
C GLU A 268 6.95 -17.18 18.47
N ALA A 269 5.80 -17.81 18.23
CA ALA A 269 4.63 -17.68 19.10
C ALA A 269 4.92 -18.17 20.54
N ARG A 270 5.65 -19.26 20.71
CA ARG A 270 6.03 -19.77 22.04
C ARG A 270 6.98 -18.80 22.77
N PHE A 271 7.96 -18.25 22.07
CA PHE A 271 8.89 -17.29 22.63
C PHE A 271 8.16 -16.01 23.07
N LEU A 272 7.26 -15.49 22.22
CA LEU A 272 6.44 -14.31 22.51
C LEU A 272 5.51 -14.55 23.70
N ASN A 273 4.85 -15.70 23.76
CA ASN A 273 3.98 -16.08 24.89
C ASN A 273 4.77 -16.09 26.22
N GLY A 274 5.98 -16.67 26.24
CA GLY A 274 6.79 -16.69 27.46
C GLY A 274 7.26 -15.29 27.90
N ILE A 275 7.37 -14.34 26.99
CA ILE A 275 7.62 -12.92 27.35
C ILE A 275 6.37 -12.29 27.96
N ILE A 276 5.21 -12.47 27.33
CA ILE A 276 3.93 -11.93 27.82
C ILE A 276 3.62 -12.48 29.21
N GLU A 277 3.72 -13.79 29.42
CA GLU A 277 3.49 -14.44 30.72
C GLU A 277 4.40 -13.86 31.80
N LYS A 278 5.70 -13.70 31.51
CA LYS A 278 6.65 -13.12 32.46
C LYS A 278 6.31 -11.66 32.78
N LEU A 279 5.94 -10.84 31.79
CA LEU A 279 5.53 -9.46 32.04
C LEU A 279 4.24 -9.38 32.87
N VAL A 280 3.27 -10.24 32.61
CA VAL A 280 2.03 -10.34 33.39
C VAL A 280 2.32 -10.69 34.87
N GLU A 281 3.34 -11.51 35.14
CA GLU A 281 3.75 -11.88 36.50
C GLU A 281 4.50 -10.76 37.21
N THR A 282 5.41 -10.08 36.51
CA THR A 282 6.44 -9.21 37.11
C THR A 282 6.18 -7.73 37.00
N ASP A 283 5.29 -7.28 36.09
CA ASP A 283 5.00 -5.88 35.83
C ASP A 283 3.51 -5.60 36.05
N GLU A 284 3.19 -4.85 37.11
CA GLU A 284 1.81 -4.53 37.49
C GLU A 284 1.12 -3.61 36.48
N GLU A 285 1.83 -2.60 35.94
CA GLU A 285 1.29 -1.69 34.92
C GLU A 285 1.00 -2.45 33.61
N PHE A 286 1.93 -3.30 33.17
CA PHE A 286 1.72 -4.16 32.01
C PHE A 286 0.52 -5.08 32.20
N ARG A 287 0.44 -5.75 33.36
CA ARG A 287 -0.67 -6.65 33.70
C ARG A 287 -2.02 -5.96 33.59
N ARG A 288 -2.14 -4.77 34.19
CA ARG A 288 -3.36 -3.95 34.14
C ARG A 288 -3.72 -3.60 32.69
N LEU A 289 -2.79 -3.07 31.91
CA LEU A 289 -3.01 -2.72 30.51
C LEU A 289 -3.37 -3.93 29.65
N TRP A 290 -2.74 -5.07 29.89
CA TRP A 290 -3.01 -6.31 29.17
C TRP A 290 -4.42 -6.82 29.44
N VAL A 291 -4.86 -6.82 30.70
CA VAL A 291 -6.22 -7.17 31.10
C VAL A 291 -7.23 -6.20 30.49
N GLU A 292 -6.99 -4.89 30.59
CA GLU A 292 -7.84 -3.86 29.99
C GLU A 292 -8.05 -4.10 28.48
N ILE A 293 -6.99 -4.37 27.73
CA ILE A 293 -7.10 -4.63 26.28
C ILE A 293 -7.95 -5.86 26.00
N LEU A 294 -7.72 -6.95 26.70
CA LEU A 294 -8.43 -8.21 26.45
C LEU A 294 -9.91 -8.14 26.86
N ILE A 295 -10.23 -7.40 27.91
CA ILE A 295 -11.57 -7.35 28.49
C ILE A 295 -12.39 -6.19 27.95
N LEU A 296 -11.80 -4.99 27.84
CA LEU A 296 -12.56 -3.79 27.44
C LEU A 296 -12.68 -3.65 25.91
N TYR A 297 -11.75 -4.24 25.16
CA TYR A 297 -11.71 -4.14 23.71
C TYR A 297 -11.64 -5.52 23.02
N PRO A 298 -12.49 -6.51 23.41
CA PRO A 298 -12.52 -7.79 22.72
C PRO A 298 -13.00 -7.56 21.28
N LYS A 299 -12.43 -8.32 20.34
CA LYS A 299 -12.92 -8.24 18.95
C LYS A 299 -14.29 -8.93 18.87
N ALA A 300 -15.33 -8.15 18.56
CA ALA A 300 -16.71 -8.65 18.51
C ALA A 300 -16.92 -9.72 17.41
N HIS A 301 -16.16 -9.65 16.30
CA HIS A 301 -16.21 -10.60 15.19
C HIS A 301 -14.83 -10.82 14.59
N ILE A 302 -14.46 -12.08 14.40
CA ILE A 302 -13.19 -12.43 13.76
C ILE A 302 -13.47 -12.82 12.32
N PRO A 303 -12.83 -12.12 11.36
CA PRO A 303 -12.98 -12.45 9.96
C PRO A 303 -12.52 -13.88 9.67
N PRO A 304 -13.26 -14.62 8.83
CA PRO A 304 -12.88 -15.97 8.44
C PRO A 304 -11.46 -16.11 7.86
N ALA A 305 -10.89 -15.06 7.28
CA ALA A 305 -9.49 -15.03 6.78
C ALA A 305 -8.44 -15.26 7.89
N GLU A 306 -8.78 -15.04 9.14
CA GLU A 306 -7.89 -15.27 10.29
C GLU A 306 -7.82 -16.73 10.72
N PHE A 307 -8.71 -17.60 10.20
CA PHE A 307 -8.70 -19.01 10.53
C PHE A 307 -7.72 -19.81 9.66
N LYS A 308 -7.01 -20.74 10.29
CA LYS A 308 -6.01 -21.59 9.64
C LYS A 308 -6.60 -22.42 8.49
N ASP A 309 -7.82 -22.88 8.67
CA ASP A 309 -8.54 -23.70 7.72
C ASP A 309 -10.07 -23.52 7.84
N GLN A 310 -10.78 -24.07 6.87
CA GLN A 310 -12.23 -23.97 6.80
C GLN A 310 -12.94 -24.75 7.94
N ALA A 311 -12.30 -25.75 8.52
CA ALA A 311 -12.87 -26.54 9.62
C ALA A 311 -12.90 -25.69 10.91
N SER A 312 -11.81 -24.99 11.22
CA SER A 312 -11.70 -24.04 12.35
C SER A 312 -12.73 -22.92 12.25
N TYR A 313 -12.90 -22.35 11.04
CA TYR A 313 -13.95 -21.33 10.80
C TYR A 313 -15.36 -21.88 11.01
N ARG A 314 -15.64 -23.12 10.56
CA ARG A 314 -16.96 -23.73 10.77
C ARG A 314 -17.26 -24.04 12.22
N ALA A 315 -16.27 -24.49 12.98
CA ALA A 315 -16.42 -24.68 14.42
C ALA A 315 -16.80 -23.35 15.09
N TYR A 316 -16.05 -22.28 14.79
CA TYR A 316 -16.37 -20.93 15.27
C TYR A 316 -17.78 -20.47 14.89
N MET A 317 -18.20 -20.64 13.62
CA MET A 317 -19.56 -20.29 13.17
C MET A 317 -20.64 -21.17 13.76
N ALA A 318 -20.34 -22.45 14.09
CA ALA A 318 -21.29 -23.35 14.75
C ALA A 318 -21.56 -22.89 16.19
N ASP A 319 -20.53 -22.49 16.92
CA ASP A 319 -20.62 -21.97 18.29
C ASP A 319 -21.35 -20.62 18.35
N ASN A 320 -21.35 -19.85 17.26
CA ASN A 320 -21.98 -18.53 17.16
C ASN A 320 -23.37 -18.52 16.50
N LYS A 321 -23.94 -19.69 16.15
CA LYS A 321 -25.25 -19.78 15.47
C LYS A 321 -26.45 -19.25 16.24
N GLY A 322 -26.32 -19.02 17.55
CA GLY A 322 -27.37 -18.43 18.39
C GLY A 322 -27.34 -16.91 18.50
N ARG A 323 -26.31 -16.24 17.99
CA ARG A 323 -26.14 -14.78 18.14
C ARG A 323 -26.92 -14.01 17.07
N ARG A 324 -27.73 -13.06 17.51
CA ARG A 324 -28.41 -12.13 16.59
C ARG A 324 -27.37 -11.22 15.92
N PRO A 325 -27.48 -10.89 14.60
CA PRO A 325 -26.44 -10.16 13.86
C PRO A 325 -26.14 -8.75 14.34
N LYS A 326 -26.85 -8.23 15.33
CA LYS A 326 -26.75 -6.85 15.83
C LYS A 326 -26.50 -6.75 17.35
N GLU A 327 -26.23 -7.85 18.03
CA GLU A 327 -25.99 -7.86 19.47
C GLU A 327 -24.55 -8.29 19.76
N ILE A 328 -23.87 -7.54 20.62
CA ILE A 328 -22.46 -7.73 20.97
C ILE A 328 -22.40 -8.42 22.32
N GLY A 329 -21.75 -9.58 22.40
CA GLY A 329 -21.59 -10.34 23.64
C GLY A 329 -20.63 -9.67 24.62
N THR A 330 -20.89 -9.81 25.92
CA THR A 330 -20.06 -9.29 27.01
C THR A 330 -19.55 -10.43 27.90
N TYR A 331 -18.55 -10.18 28.73
CA TYR A 331 -18.06 -11.16 29.71
C TYR A 331 -19.04 -11.44 30.84
N SER A 332 -20.02 -10.56 31.10
CA SER A 332 -21.13 -10.83 32.03
C SER A 332 -22.16 -11.82 31.48
N GLY A 333 -22.12 -12.14 30.19
CA GLY A 333 -23.11 -12.98 29.51
C GLY A 333 -24.26 -12.20 28.89
N GLU A 334 -24.37 -10.90 29.13
CA GLU A 334 -25.33 -10.02 28.49
C GLU A 334 -24.96 -9.70 27.03
N TYR A 335 -25.95 -9.35 26.22
CA TYR A 335 -25.76 -8.84 24.86
C TYR A 335 -26.14 -7.36 24.81
N VAL A 336 -25.22 -6.54 24.33
CA VAL A 336 -25.39 -5.08 24.26
C VAL A 336 -25.44 -4.60 22.81
N LYS A 337 -25.88 -3.35 22.61
CA LYS A 337 -26.16 -2.78 21.28
C LYS A 337 -25.00 -2.00 20.68
N SER A 338 -24.02 -1.58 21.47
CA SER A 338 -22.87 -0.81 21.01
C SER A 338 -21.55 -1.30 21.62
N LEU A 339 -20.42 -0.97 20.96
CA LEU A 339 -19.08 -1.24 21.50
C LEU A 339 -18.79 -0.44 22.76
N GLU A 340 -19.34 0.75 22.88
CA GLU A 340 -19.22 1.60 24.09
C GLU A 340 -19.94 0.95 25.28
N GLU A 341 -21.16 0.44 25.08
CA GLU A 341 -21.89 -0.34 26.10
C GLU A 341 -21.15 -1.64 26.43
N GLN A 342 -20.51 -2.31 25.47
CA GLN A 342 -19.65 -3.49 25.74
C GLN A 342 -18.49 -3.12 26.66
N THR A 343 -17.84 -1.98 26.40
CA THR A 343 -16.73 -1.50 27.24
C THR A 343 -17.21 -1.24 28.67
N ILE A 344 -18.39 -0.61 28.84
CA ILE A 344 -19.00 -0.39 30.16
C ILE A 344 -19.32 -1.71 30.85
N ALA A 345 -20.04 -2.62 30.21
CA ALA A 345 -20.44 -3.90 30.77
C ALA A 345 -19.23 -4.77 31.17
N ASN A 346 -18.22 -4.81 30.32
CA ASN A 346 -16.98 -5.56 30.58
C ASN A 346 -16.18 -4.92 31.73
N TRP A 347 -16.14 -3.59 31.82
CA TRP A 347 -15.51 -2.90 32.94
C TRP A 347 -16.24 -3.18 34.27
N LEU A 348 -17.60 -3.18 34.27
CA LEU A 348 -18.41 -3.56 35.43
C LEU A 348 -18.11 -5.00 35.87
N TRP A 349 -18.05 -5.93 34.90
CA TRP A 349 -17.69 -7.32 35.16
C TRP A 349 -16.29 -7.45 35.76
N LEU A 350 -15.31 -6.70 35.22
CA LEU A 350 -13.92 -6.72 35.71
C LEU A 350 -13.83 -6.23 37.17
N ASN A 351 -14.68 -5.28 37.57
CA ASN A 351 -14.74 -4.72 38.92
C ASN A 351 -15.79 -5.38 39.83
N THR A 352 -16.30 -6.53 39.42
CA THR A 352 -17.27 -7.35 40.20
C THR A 352 -18.54 -6.56 40.55
N VAL A 353 -18.96 -5.65 39.69
CA VAL A 353 -20.20 -4.88 39.87
C VAL A 353 -21.39 -5.63 39.27
N ASP A 354 -22.41 -5.87 40.08
CA ASP A 354 -23.68 -6.48 39.64
C ASP A 354 -24.57 -5.44 38.95
N PHE A 355 -25.05 -5.79 37.75
CA PHE A 355 -25.94 -4.93 36.97
C PHE A 355 -26.97 -5.72 36.17
N THR A 356 -28.06 -5.07 35.77
CA THR A 356 -29.04 -5.61 34.81
C THR A 356 -29.06 -4.70 33.58
N TYR A 357 -28.82 -5.28 32.40
CA TYR A 357 -28.89 -4.57 31.11
C TYR A 357 -30.35 -4.50 30.64
N GLU A 358 -30.81 -3.33 30.15
CA GLU A 358 -32.17 -3.07 29.63
C GLU A 358 -33.30 -3.56 30.55
N ARG A 359 -33.20 -3.28 31.86
CA ARG A 359 -34.26 -3.59 32.82
C ARG A 359 -35.54 -2.84 32.46
N ARG A 360 -36.57 -3.55 32.01
CA ARG A 360 -37.84 -2.98 31.66
C ARG A 360 -38.49 -2.23 32.86
N THR A 361 -38.60 -0.93 32.75
CA THR A 361 -39.03 -0.05 33.81
C THR A 361 -40.33 0.66 33.41
N LYS A 362 -41.38 0.59 34.27
CA LYS A 362 -42.64 1.24 34.04
C LYS A 362 -42.57 2.70 34.48
N THR A 363 -43.00 3.62 33.64
CA THR A 363 -43.11 5.07 33.89
C THR A 363 -44.44 5.60 33.34
N GLN A 364 -44.71 6.88 33.50
CA GLN A 364 -45.87 7.57 32.96
C GLN A 364 -45.42 8.69 32.01
N ASP A 365 -46.15 8.87 30.93
CA ASP A 365 -46.00 10.01 30.03
C ASP A 365 -46.66 11.27 30.64
N GLU A 366 -46.56 12.42 29.97
CA GLU A 366 -47.08 13.70 30.42
C GLU A 366 -48.62 13.70 30.59
N ASP A 367 -49.30 12.86 29.86
CA ASP A 367 -50.74 12.66 29.92
C ASP A 367 -51.20 11.64 30.97
N GLY A 368 -50.24 11.07 31.76
CA GLY A 368 -50.51 10.08 32.78
C GLY A 368 -50.66 8.63 32.24
N SER A 369 -50.50 8.42 30.93
CA SER A 369 -50.52 7.09 30.37
C SER A 369 -49.27 6.27 30.73
N ASP A 370 -49.47 4.96 30.91
CA ASP A 370 -48.35 4.01 31.21
C ASP A 370 -47.39 3.91 30.03
N ARG A 371 -46.12 4.16 30.30
CA ARG A 371 -45.02 3.98 29.33
C ARG A 371 -43.98 3.02 29.90
N TRP A 372 -43.36 2.25 29.02
CA TRP A 372 -42.23 1.40 29.37
C TRP A 372 -40.94 1.98 28.78
N ILE A 373 -39.88 2.02 29.60
CA ILE A 373 -38.53 2.44 29.22
C ILE A 373 -37.53 1.37 29.64
N ASP A 374 -36.49 1.20 28.84
CA ASP A 374 -35.42 0.24 29.09
C ASP A 374 -34.13 1.04 29.27
N PRO A 375 -33.69 1.28 30.55
CA PRO A 375 -32.40 1.91 30.83
C PRO A 375 -31.25 0.99 30.38
N ASP A 376 -30.17 1.59 29.91
CA ASP A 376 -29.04 0.79 29.41
C ASP A 376 -28.45 -0.09 30.53
N PHE A 377 -28.22 0.49 31.71
CA PHE A 377 -27.76 -0.24 32.91
C PHE A 377 -28.57 0.13 34.16
N TYR A 378 -28.83 -0.86 34.99
CA TYR A 378 -29.41 -0.70 36.31
C TYR A 378 -28.57 -1.39 37.36
N TYR A 379 -28.23 -0.71 38.44
CA TYR A 379 -27.43 -1.21 39.54
C TYR A 379 -28.32 -1.56 40.76
N PRO A 380 -28.58 -2.84 41.06
CA PRO A 380 -29.47 -3.26 42.15
C PRO A 380 -29.00 -2.79 43.52
N ALA A 381 -27.70 -2.80 43.79
CA ALA A 381 -27.14 -2.48 45.09
C ALA A 381 -27.39 -1.03 45.53
N THR A 382 -27.49 -0.09 44.62
CA THR A 382 -27.69 1.36 44.88
C THR A 382 -29.01 1.87 44.35
N ASN A 383 -29.79 1.02 43.66
CA ASN A 383 -31.04 1.42 42.98
C ASN A 383 -30.82 2.56 41.97
N THR A 384 -29.72 2.53 41.26
CA THR A 384 -29.28 3.59 40.33
C THR A 384 -29.48 3.18 38.87
N ILE A 385 -29.88 4.12 38.05
CA ILE A 385 -30.00 3.99 36.61
C ILE A 385 -28.82 4.68 35.93
N HIS A 386 -28.25 4.04 34.93
CA HIS A 386 -27.19 4.59 34.09
C HIS A 386 -27.57 4.48 32.61
N GLU A 387 -27.59 5.63 31.93
CA GLU A 387 -27.81 5.75 30.51
C GLU A 387 -26.50 6.12 29.80
N HIS A 388 -26.21 5.41 28.72
CA HIS A 388 -25.09 5.75 27.87
C HIS A 388 -25.60 6.35 26.56
N PHE A 389 -25.41 7.66 26.36
CA PHE A 389 -25.97 8.36 25.23
C PHE A 389 -24.94 8.51 24.08
N ALA A 390 -25.35 8.18 22.84
CA ALA A 390 -24.59 8.43 21.62
C ALA A 390 -24.58 9.93 21.27
N ILE A 391 -24.02 10.76 22.14
CA ILE A 391 -23.93 12.23 22.01
C ILE A 391 -22.45 12.62 21.94
N ASN A 392 -22.10 13.38 20.89
CA ASN A 392 -20.77 13.91 20.62
C ASN A 392 -20.46 15.13 21.52
N ALA A 393 -19.20 15.59 21.52
CA ALA A 393 -18.74 16.74 22.29
C ALA A 393 -19.44 18.08 21.91
N ASP A 394 -19.92 18.18 20.67
CA ASP A 394 -20.69 19.33 20.17
C ASP A 394 -22.21 19.26 20.50
N GLY A 395 -22.64 18.24 21.24
CA GLY A 395 -24.04 18.00 21.59
C GLY A 395 -24.86 17.34 20.47
N THR A 396 -24.29 16.99 19.36
CA THR A 396 -24.96 16.30 18.24
C THR A 396 -24.95 14.79 18.40
N SER A 397 -25.77 14.10 17.60
CA SER A 397 -25.72 12.64 17.48
C SER A 397 -25.75 12.24 16.00
N PRO A 398 -25.04 11.15 15.61
CA PRO A 398 -25.10 10.63 14.26
C PRO A 398 -26.47 10.02 13.89
N PHE A 399 -27.35 9.84 14.88
CA PHE A 399 -28.67 9.26 14.68
C PHE A 399 -29.76 10.36 14.63
N PRO A 400 -30.66 10.34 13.64
CA PRO A 400 -31.78 11.31 13.56
C PRO A 400 -32.64 11.30 14.84
N ASP A 401 -33.05 12.47 15.32
CA ASP A 401 -33.92 12.67 16.51
C ASP A 401 -33.40 12.08 17.84
N TYR A 402 -32.17 11.58 17.90
CA TYR A 402 -31.61 10.88 19.07
C TYR A 402 -31.56 11.80 20.31
N VAL A 403 -31.08 13.03 20.14
CA VAL A 403 -30.96 14.00 21.23
C VAL A 403 -32.36 14.33 21.84
N LYS A 404 -33.40 14.39 20.99
CA LYS A 404 -34.78 14.56 21.44
C LYS A 404 -35.26 13.35 22.26
N HIS A 405 -34.95 12.13 21.80
CA HIS A 405 -35.26 10.90 22.52
C HIS A 405 -34.52 10.79 23.86
N ALA A 406 -33.27 11.20 23.92
CA ALA A 406 -32.51 11.30 25.18
C ALA A 406 -33.16 12.27 26.15
N GLY A 407 -33.67 13.42 25.68
CA GLY A 407 -34.45 14.37 26.48
C GLY A 407 -35.73 13.76 27.05
N LEU A 408 -36.47 12.99 26.26
CA LEU A 408 -37.68 12.28 26.71
C LEU A 408 -37.35 11.20 27.75
N LYS A 409 -36.25 10.44 27.62
CA LYS A 409 -35.81 9.50 28.66
C LYS A 409 -35.49 10.22 29.96
N ARG A 410 -34.69 11.31 29.92
CA ARG A 410 -34.38 12.14 31.11
C ARG A 410 -35.64 12.63 31.84
N ALA A 411 -36.60 13.17 31.09
CA ALA A 411 -37.88 13.62 31.66
C ALA A 411 -38.65 12.47 32.31
N ALA A 412 -38.64 11.29 31.74
CA ALA A 412 -39.29 10.10 32.29
C ALA A 412 -38.63 9.63 33.62
N TYR A 413 -37.30 9.59 33.68
CA TYR A 413 -36.57 9.24 34.90
C TYR A 413 -36.75 10.29 36.01
N ALA A 414 -36.77 11.58 35.65
CA ALA A 414 -37.03 12.65 36.59
C ALA A 414 -38.45 12.52 37.25
N ARG A 415 -39.47 12.14 36.47
CA ARG A 415 -40.83 11.88 37.00
C ARG A 415 -40.85 10.65 37.93
N LEU A 416 -40.03 9.65 37.67
CA LEU A 416 -39.89 8.49 38.55
C LEU A 416 -39.13 8.81 39.84
N GLY A 417 -38.48 9.97 39.95
CA GLY A 417 -37.56 10.24 41.07
C GLY A 417 -36.37 9.28 41.11
N ALA A 418 -35.99 8.73 39.94
CA ALA A 418 -34.93 7.77 39.88
C ALA A 418 -33.53 8.42 40.06
N ASP A 419 -32.62 7.77 40.76
CA ASP A 419 -31.22 8.16 40.75
C ASP A 419 -30.63 7.79 39.42
N LEU A 420 -30.33 8.81 38.60
CA LEU A 420 -29.84 8.70 37.25
C LEU A 420 -28.44 9.34 37.14
N PHE A 421 -27.51 8.65 36.53
CA PHE A 421 -26.34 9.30 35.96
C PHE A 421 -26.15 8.91 34.47
N GLU A 422 -25.39 9.71 33.78
CA GLU A 422 -25.24 9.59 32.35
C GLU A 422 -23.74 9.54 31.94
N THR A 423 -23.48 8.75 30.93
CA THR A 423 -22.21 8.77 30.17
C THR A 423 -22.52 8.99 28.70
N THR A 424 -21.50 9.39 27.90
CA THR A 424 -21.70 9.75 26.49
C THR A 424 -20.57 9.25 25.60
N SER A 425 -20.85 9.16 24.29
CA SER A 425 -19.83 8.88 23.28
C SER A 425 -18.70 9.93 23.26
N ALA A 426 -18.99 11.20 23.63
CA ALA A 426 -17.94 12.20 23.83
C ALA A 426 -16.90 11.75 24.86
N GLN A 427 -17.35 11.19 25.99
CA GLN A 427 -16.48 10.68 27.06
C GLN A 427 -15.75 9.40 26.66
N ALA A 428 -16.36 8.57 25.83
CA ALA A 428 -15.66 7.42 25.23
C ALA A 428 -14.51 7.88 24.33
N SER A 429 -14.75 8.88 23.49
CA SER A 429 -13.77 9.45 22.57
C SER A 429 -12.60 10.17 23.28
N ASP A 430 -12.88 10.96 24.33
CA ASP A 430 -11.85 11.71 25.08
C ASP A 430 -11.17 10.88 26.18
N GLY A 431 -11.64 9.65 26.43
CA GLY A 431 -11.09 8.69 27.42
C GLY A 431 -11.58 8.91 28.84
N SER A 432 -12.50 9.83 29.10
CA SER A 432 -13.03 10.09 30.43
C SER A 432 -14.17 9.15 30.85
N LEU A 433 -14.70 8.32 29.93
CA LEU A 433 -15.83 7.41 30.16
C LEU A 433 -15.66 6.55 31.43
N LEU A 434 -14.59 5.78 31.51
CA LEU A 434 -14.37 4.85 32.64
C LEU A 434 -14.02 5.59 33.93
N VAL A 435 -13.35 6.75 33.83
CA VAL A 435 -13.09 7.62 35.00
C VAL A 435 -14.41 8.17 35.53
N ARG A 436 -15.30 8.65 34.66
CA ARG A 436 -16.63 9.11 35.01
C ARG A 436 -17.45 7.98 35.65
N LEU A 437 -17.51 6.81 34.99
CA LEU A 437 -18.22 5.64 35.48
C LEU A 437 -17.77 5.24 36.87
N LYS A 438 -16.43 5.14 37.07
CA LYS A 438 -15.83 4.83 38.37
C LYS A 438 -16.28 5.87 39.45
N GLY A 439 -16.12 7.15 39.19
CA GLY A 439 -16.45 8.22 40.10
C GLY A 439 -17.94 8.26 40.47
N GLU A 440 -18.84 8.01 39.51
CA GLU A 440 -20.30 7.95 39.76
C GLU A 440 -20.69 6.76 40.66
N LEU A 441 -20.09 5.60 40.46
CA LEU A 441 -20.34 4.38 41.22
C LEU A 441 -19.75 4.52 42.66
N GLU A 442 -18.50 5.00 42.79
CA GLU A 442 -17.86 5.23 44.09
C GLU A 442 -18.63 6.27 44.95
N SER A 443 -19.09 7.36 44.34
CA SER A 443 -19.87 8.40 45.03
C SER A 443 -21.19 7.89 45.61
N ARG A 444 -21.70 6.80 45.05
CA ARG A 444 -22.94 6.11 45.52
C ARG A 444 -22.62 4.93 46.45
N GLY A 445 -21.37 4.76 46.85
CA GLY A 445 -20.93 3.69 47.76
C GLY A 445 -20.92 2.29 47.13
N MET A 446 -20.85 2.19 45.80
CA MET A 446 -20.71 0.90 45.13
C MET A 446 -19.31 0.34 45.38
N PRO A 447 -19.19 -0.89 45.92
CA PRO A 447 -17.88 -1.52 46.10
C PRO A 447 -17.30 -1.94 44.73
N LEU A 448 -16.11 -1.45 44.41
CA LEU A 448 -15.35 -1.85 43.22
C LEU A 448 -14.23 -2.80 43.64
N VAL A 449 -14.40 -4.08 43.33
CA VAL A 449 -13.43 -5.13 43.67
C VAL A 449 -12.92 -5.73 42.37
N GLU A 450 -11.63 -5.53 42.06
CA GLU A 450 -11.04 -6.14 40.86
C GLU A 450 -11.15 -7.67 40.91
N ARG A 451 -11.59 -8.25 39.80
CA ARG A 451 -11.70 -9.69 39.66
C ARG A 451 -10.30 -10.34 39.64
N PRO A 452 -10.10 -11.47 40.36
CA PRO A 452 -8.81 -12.16 40.35
C PRO A 452 -8.30 -12.48 38.93
N LEU A 453 -7.03 -12.24 38.68
CA LEU A 453 -6.39 -12.44 37.36
C LEU A 453 -6.67 -13.85 36.79
N GLU A 454 -6.63 -14.86 37.66
CA GLU A 454 -6.89 -16.26 37.23
C GLU A 454 -8.30 -16.45 36.65
N GLU A 455 -9.30 -15.81 37.26
CA GLU A 455 -10.68 -15.82 36.78
C GLU A 455 -10.82 -15.05 35.46
N VAL A 456 -10.18 -13.88 35.37
CA VAL A 456 -10.15 -13.07 34.14
C VAL A 456 -9.57 -13.86 33.00
N MET A 457 -8.39 -14.46 33.19
CA MET A 457 -7.70 -15.21 32.12
C MET A 457 -8.44 -16.49 31.70
N LYS A 458 -9.20 -17.10 32.60
CA LYS A 458 -10.11 -18.22 32.26
C LYS A 458 -11.31 -17.79 31.41
N ALA A 459 -11.79 -16.56 31.61
CA ALA A 459 -12.93 -16.03 30.88
C ALA A 459 -12.56 -15.50 29.49
N VAL A 460 -11.30 -15.08 29.29
CA VAL A 460 -10.84 -14.53 27.98
C VAL A 460 -11.02 -15.58 26.89
N ASP A 461 -11.74 -15.18 25.82
CA ASP A 461 -11.90 -16.01 24.62
C ASP A 461 -10.52 -16.27 23.98
N PRO A 462 -10.12 -17.55 23.80
CA PRO A 462 -8.85 -17.88 23.12
C PRO A 462 -8.69 -17.24 21.74
N VAL A 463 -9.81 -16.96 21.07
CA VAL A 463 -9.82 -16.31 19.75
C VAL A 463 -9.39 -14.85 19.87
N VAL A 464 -9.89 -14.11 20.89
CA VAL A 464 -9.47 -12.72 21.20
C VAL A 464 -7.97 -12.67 21.52
N LEU A 465 -7.54 -13.59 22.40
CA LEU A 465 -6.12 -13.69 22.79
C LEU A 465 -5.21 -13.94 21.57
N ASN A 466 -5.59 -14.88 20.70
CA ASN A 466 -4.83 -15.18 19.49
C ASN A 466 -4.84 -14.01 18.49
N HIS A 467 -5.93 -13.27 18.39
CA HIS A 467 -5.99 -12.06 17.56
C HIS A 467 -4.95 -11.02 17.99
N TYR A 468 -4.94 -10.65 19.28
CA TYR A 468 -3.95 -9.70 19.79
C TYR A 468 -2.52 -10.21 19.66
N ARG A 469 -2.26 -11.50 19.91
CA ARG A 469 -0.93 -12.09 19.71
C ARG A 469 -0.43 -11.97 18.28
N LYS A 470 -1.31 -12.14 17.28
CA LYS A 470 -0.95 -11.95 15.86
C LYS A 470 -0.62 -10.49 15.56
N ILE A 471 -1.45 -9.54 16.01
CA ILE A 471 -1.18 -8.11 15.82
C ILE A 471 0.13 -7.72 16.49
N ILE A 472 0.38 -8.16 17.73
CA ILE A 472 1.62 -7.91 18.46
C ILE A 472 2.83 -8.44 17.68
N ALA A 473 2.77 -9.68 17.18
CA ALA A 473 3.86 -10.25 16.40
C ALA A 473 4.20 -9.42 15.15
N VAL A 474 3.17 -8.92 14.44
CA VAL A 474 3.36 -8.00 13.30
C VAL A 474 3.96 -6.68 13.78
N CYS A 475 3.42 -6.09 14.86
CA CYS A 475 3.90 -4.83 15.39
C CYS A 475 5.36 -4.87 15.82
N ILE A 476 5.79 -5.92 16.54
CA ILE A 476 7.18 -6.09 16.97
C ILE A 476 8.13 -6.05 15.76
N LYS A 477 7.79 -6.75 14.66
CA LYS A 477 8.58 -6.77 13.43
C LYS A 477 8.79 -5.36 12.88
N HIS A 478 7.71 -4.59 12.76
CA HIS A 478 7.79 -3.23 12.24
C HIS A 478 8.44 -2.24 13.20
N ILE A 479 8.17 -2.34 14.51
CA ILE A 479 8.80 -1.47 15.53
C ILE A 479 10.32 -1.66 15.49
N ARG A 480 10.79 -2.90 15.45
CA ARG A 480 12.22 -3.23 15.43
C ARG A 480 12.88 -2.87 14.09
N ALA A 481 12.22 -3.16 12.97
CA ALA A 481 12.74 -2.81 11.65
C ALA A 481 12.89 -1.29 11.46
N SER A 482 11.93 -0.51 11.96
CA SER A 482 11.89 0.96 11.80
C SER A 482 12.48 1.73 13.01
N ASN A 483 12.90 1.04 14.08
CA ASN A 483 13.34 1.65 15.34
C ASN A 483 12.30 2.64 15.91
N LEU A 484 11.01 2.26 15.93
CA LEU A 484 9.95 3.10 16.45
C LEU A 484 9.99 3.16 17.96
N THR A 485 9.90 4.38 18.52
CA THR A 485 9.83 4.60 19.97
C THR A 485 8.39 4.65 20.46
N LEU A 486 8.18 4.46 21.78
CA LEU A 486 6.87 4.61 22.41
C LEU A 486 6.24 5.99 22.11
N ASP A 487 7.02 7.07 22.14
CA ASP A 487 6.51 8.42 21.85
C ASP A 487 5.93 8.53 20.44
N ILE A 488 6.58 7.92 19.45
CA ILE A 488 6.07 7.86 18.07
C ILE A 488 4.77 7.07 18.02
N LEU A 489 4.69 5.91 18.69
CA LEU A 489 3.49 5.09 18.74
C LEU A 489 2.33 5.84 19.41
N LEU A 490 2.58 6.50 20.53
CA LEU A 490 1.58 7.31 21.24
C LEU A 490 1.09 8.51 20.41
N LYS A 491 1.99 9.17 19.67
CA LYS A 491 1.61 10.23 18.75
C LYS A 491 0.68 9.72 17.63
N LYS A 492 0.98 8.54 17.07
CA LYS A 492 0.14 7.90 16.07
C LYS A 492 -1.20 7.43 16.65
N ALA A 493 -1.21 6.89 17.87
CA ALA A 493 -2.42 6.42 18.56
C ALA A 493 -3.49 7.50 18.69
N LYS A 494 -3.10 8.75 18.99
CA LYS A 494 -4.03 9.89 19.12
C LYS A 494 -4.84 10.20 17.86
N SER A 495 -4.41 9.71 16.71
CA SER A 495 -5.03 9.99 15.42
C SER A 495 -5.78 8.77 14.82
N LEU A 496 -5.94 7.70 15.61
CA LEU A 496 -6.76 6.55 15.27
C LEU A 496 -8.21 6.76 15.71
N HIS A 497 -9.12 5.94 15.21
CA HIS A 497 -10.55 6.03 15.48
C HIS A 497 -10.87 5.79 16.97
N ASP A 498 -10.17 4.81 17.60
CA ASP A 498 -10.22 4.55 19.02
C ASP A 498 -8.85 4.85 19.69
N PRO A 499 -8.58 6.13 20.04
CA PRO A 499 -7.32 6.53 20.65
C PRO A 499 -7.03 5.82 21.98
N GLN A 500 -8.08 5.50 22.75
CA GLN A 500 -7.94 4.88 24.07
C GLN A 500 -7.49 3.43 23.97
N ARG A 501 -8.06 2.67 23.05
CA ARG A 501 -7.60 1.32 22.71
C ARG A 501 -6.17 1.35 22.18
N ALA A 502 -5.91 2.27 21.26
CA ALA A 502 -4.63 2.39 20.58
C ALA A 502 -3.49 2.81 21.52
N GLU A 503 -3.74 3.71 22.48
CA GLU A 503 -2.73 4.12 23.47
C GLU A 503 -2.35 2.97 24.39
N ARG A 504 -3.35 2.23 24.93
CA ARG A 504 -3.10 1.05 25.77
C ARG A 504 -2.30 0.00 25.01
N PHE A 505 -2.71 -0.26 23.77
CA PHE A 505 -2.02 -1.21 22.91
C PHE A 505 -0.59 -0.77 22.60
N ALA A 506 -0.35 0.52 22.32
CA ALA A 506 0.99 1.06 22.07
C ALA A 506 1.93 0.83 23.27
N ARG A 507 1.46 1.05 24.51
CA ARG A 507 2.23 0.78 25.73
C ARG A 507 2.53 -0.72 25.90
N VAL A 508 1.52 -1.56 25.70
CA VAL A 508 1.69 -3.02 25.80
C VAL A 508 2.68 -3.53 24.76
N VAL A 509 2.55 -3.15 23.50
CA VAL A 509 3.44 -3.64 22.44
C VAL A 509 4.86 -3.10 22.59
N ALA A 510 5.03 -1.87 23.09
CA ALA A 510 6.35 -1.31 23.40
C ALA A 510 7.04 -2.09 24.52
N ALA A 511 6.35 -2.36 25.64
CA ALA A 511 6.89 -3.16 26.75
C ALA A 511 7.30 -4.57 26.31
N ILE A 512 6.47 -5.23 25.49
CA ILE A 512 6.80 -6.55 24.93
C ILE A 512 8.01 -6.45 24.00
N THR A 513 8.08 -5.41 23.16
CA THR A 513 9.19 -5.21 22.21
C THR A 513 10.52 -4.98 22.96
N ASP A 514 10.49 -4.21 24.04
CA ASP A 514 11.65 -3.96 24.87
C ASP A 514 12.13 -5.24 25.58
N ALA A 515 11.20 -6.03 26.12
CA ALA A 515 11.52 -7.31 26.76
C ALA A 515 12.03 -8.35 25.72
N TYR A 516 11.44 -8.36 24.52
CA TYR A 516 11.87 -9.18 23.39
C TYR A 516 13.31 -8.83 22.98
N THR A 517 13.58 -7.53 22.82
CA THR A 517 14.91 -7.03 22.41
C THR A 517 15.98 -7.37 23.44
N ARG A 518 15.72 -7.09 24.73
CA ARG A 518 16.65 -7.44 25.84
C ARG A 518 16.98 -8.94 25.86
N LYS A 519 15.96 -9.79 25.67
CA LYS A 519 16.14 -11.24 25.67
C LYS A 519 16.98 -11.74 24.47
N LEU A 520 16.86 -11.09 23.31
CA LEU A 520 17.73 -11.37 22.16
C LEU A 520 19.17 -10.91 22.41
N GLU A 521 19.36 -9.72 23.00
CA GLU A 521 20.68 -9.18 23.36
C GLU A 521 21.40 -10.06 24.38
N GLU A 522 20.70 -10.50 25.44
CA GLU A 522 21.21 -11.46 26.42
C GLU A 522 21.71 -12.76 25.76
N GLN A 523 20.99 -13.24 24.74
CA GLN A 523 21.34 -14.43 23.98
C GLN A 523 22.37 -14.15 22.87
N ARG A 524 22.73 -12.90 22.64
CA ARG A 524 23.57 -12.45 21.52
C ARG A 524 23.04 -12.93 20.17
N ARG A 525 21.73 -12.83 19.99
CA ARG A 525 21.01 -13.25 18.75
C ARG A 525 20.31 -12.07 18.12
N ILE A 526 20.13 -12.13 16.81
CA ILE A 526 19.30 -11.21 16.05
C ILE A 526 18.17 -11.97 15.35
N ASP A 527 17.06 -11.28 15.13
CA ASP A 527 16.02 -11.76 14.25
C ASP A 527 16.18 -11.19 12.83
N PHE A 528 15.37 -11.70 11.92
CA PHE A 528 15.43 -11.29 10.53
C PHE A 528 14.96 -9.83 10.32
N ASP A 529 13.99 -9.38 11.13
CA ASP A 529 13.35 -8.08 10.96
C ASP A 529 14.24 -6.93 11.45
N SER A 530 15.04 -7.14 12.50
CA SER A 530 15.96 -6.11 13.04
C SER A 530 17.21 -5.88 12.19
N MET A 531 17.58 -6.82 11.29
CA MET A 531 18.82 -6.71 10.49
C MET A 531 18.93 -5.40 9.73
N ILE A 532 17.82 -4.92 9.13
CA ILE A 532 17.84 -3.67 8.37
C ILE A 532 17.98 -2.48 9.32
N GLY A 533 17.24 -2.47 10.42
CA GLY A 533 17.32 -1.41 11.44
C GLY A 533 18.70 -1.31 12.08
N ASP A 534 19.34 -2.44 12.39
CA ASP A 534 20.69 -2.49 12.93
C ASP A 534 21.72 -2.01 11.90
N ALA A 535 21.59 -2.43 10.63
CA ALA A 535 22.42 -1.95 9.55
C ALA A 535 22.29 -0.42 9.34
N VAL A 536 21.08 0.12 9.37
CA VAL A 536 20.84 1.57 9.32
C VAL A 536 21.61 2.29 10.41
N ARG A 537 21.50 1.83 11.65
CA ARG A 537 22.21 2.41 12.80
C ARG A 537 23.73 2.39 12.63
N LEU A 538 24.28 1.29 12.13
CA LEU A 538 25.73 1.16 11.89
C LEU A 538 26.22 2.11 10.80
N VAL A 539 25.43 2.32 9.75
CA VAL A 539 25.73 3.27 8.67
C VAL A 539 25.59 4.72 9.17
N GLU A 540 24.47 5.08 9.83
CA GLU A 540 24.20 6.44 10.33
C GLU A 540 25.22 6.88 11.40
N THR A 541 25.73 5.95 12.22
CA THR A 541 26.78 6.22 13.22
C THR A 541 28.19 6.20 12.65
N GLY A 542 28.35 5.97 11.34
CA GLY A 542 29.67 5.95 10.68
C GLY A 542 30.55 4.73 11.02
N ARG A 543 30.02 3.74 11.72
CA ARG A 543 30.73 2.48 12.03
C ARG A 543 30.95 1.61 10.79
N TYR A 544 30.06 1.72 9.80
CA TYR A 544 30.21 1.15 8.46
C TYR A 544 30.48 2.26 7.47
N GLN A 545 31.45 2.07 6.58
CA GLN A 545 31.76 3.00 5.48
C GLN A 545 31.30 2.38 4.16
N SER A 546 30.38 3.06 3.49
CA SER A 546 29.82 2.60 2.22
C SER A 546 30.85 2.69 1.09
N PRO A 547 31.16 1.59 0.38
CA PRO A 547 32.00 1.68 -0.82
C PRO A 547 31.21 2.16 -2.06
N TYR A 548 29.88 2.22 -1.98
CA TYR A 548 29.02 2.35 -3.15
C TYR A 548 28.90 3.79 -3.63
N SER A 549 29.13 3.97 -4.95
CA SER A 549 28.90 5.22 -5.67
C SER A 549 27.66 5.16 -6.57
N LEU A 550 27.12 3.94 -6.84
CA LEU A 550 25.87 3.71 -7.56
C LEU A 550 25.03 2.63 -6.87
N ILE A 551 23.80 2.97 -6.53
CA ILE A 551 22.82 2.06 -5.91
C ILE A 551 21.64 1.90 -6.87
N LEU A 552 21.37 0.67 -7.31
CA LEU A 552 20.18 0.32 -8.10
C LEU A 552 19.19 -0.45 -7.23
N VAL A 553 17.90 -0.14 -7.36
CA VAL A 553 16.83 -0.80 -6.56
C VAL A 553 15.71 -1.22 -7.49
N ASP A 554 15.43 -2.53 -7.53
CA ASP A 554 14.29 -3.10 -8.26
C ASP A 554 13.02 -3.10 -7.40
N GLU A 555 11.86 -3.15 -8.07
CA GLU A 555 10.52 -3.17 -7.46
C GLU A 555 10.34 -2.08 -6.37
N PHE A 556 10.80 -0.85 -6.65
CA PHE A 556 10.89 0.22 -5.67
C PHE A 556 9.53 0.63 -5.07
N GLN A 557 8.40 0.36 -5.73
CA GLN A 557 7.05 0.61 -5.21
C GLN A 557 6.70 -0.25 -3.97
N ASP A 558 7.49 -1.28 -3.68
CA ASP A 558 7.31 -2.14 -2.50
C ASP A 558 8.28 -1.78 -1.36
N ILE A 559 8.96 -0.64 -1.46
CA ILE A 559 9.92 -0.21 -0.44
C ILE A 559 9.21 0.16 0.86
N SER A 560 9.81 -0.23 1.99
CA SER A 560 9.38 0.17 3.33
C SER A 560 10.31 1.26 3.89
N ASP A 561 9.85 2.01 4.91
CA ASP A 561 10.65 3.05 5.55
C ASP A 561 12.04 2.58 6.01
N PRO A 562 12.24 1.41 6.68
CA PRO A 562 13.57 0.95 7.05
C PRO A 562 14.52 0.76 5.86
N ARG A 563 13.99 0.24 4.73
CA ARG A 563 14.78 0.04 3.51
C ARG A 563 15.15 1.36 2.86
N ALA A 564 14.19 2.30 2.83
CA ALA A 564 14.43 3.65 2.34
C ALA A 564 15.47 4.39 3.20
N ARG A 565 15.41 4.26 4.53
CA ARG A 565 16.41 4.81 5.46
C ARG A 565 17.80 4.22 5.19
N LEU A 566 17.91 2.91 4.95
CA LEU A 566 19.19 2.28 4.62
C LEU A 566 19.79 2.87 3.35
N ILE A 567 19.00 3.03 2.28
CA ILE A 567 19.43 3.67 1.03
C ILE A 567 19.88 5.11 1.30
N LYS A 568 19.09 5.89 2.02
CA LYS A 568 19.41 7.28 2.38
C LYS A 568 20.71 7.37 3.17
N ALA A 569 20.89 6.52 4.17
CA ALA A 569 22.09 6.48 5.00
C ALA A 569 23.35 6.15 4.17
N LEU A 570 23.27 5.13 3.30
CA LEU A 570 24.37 4.78 2.38
C LEU A 570 24.67 5.93 1.40
N LYS A 571 23.64 6.58 0.86
CA LYS A 571 23.77 7.70 -0.08
C LYS A 571 24.41 8.92 0.58
N HIS A 572 24.03 9.23 1.82
CA HIS A 572 24.54 10.42 2.53
C HIS A 572 26.02 10.34 2.94
N GLN A 573 26.58 9.14 3.07
CA GLN A 573 27.98 9.00 3.41
C GLN A 573 28.94 9.48 2.31
N ARG A 574 28.51 9.45 1.03
CA ARG A 574 29.31 9.91 -0.11
C ARG A 574 28.46 10.87 -0.94
N ALA A 575 28.85 12.14 -1.01
CA ALA A 575 28.07 13.22 -1.63
C ALA A 575 27.72 13.02 -3.12
N PHE A 576 28.35 12.06 -3.79
CA PHE A 576 28.15 11.76 -5.21
C PHE A 576 27.53 10.37 -5.48
N THR A 577 27.08 9.67 -4.45
CA THR A 577 26.39 8.40 -4.63
C THR A 577 25.06 8.61 -5.37
N LYS A 578 24.92 7.93 -6.51
CA LYS A 578 23.72 8.00 -7.34
C LYS A 578 22.75 6.89 -6.98
N LEU A 579 21.45 7.19 -7.03
CA LEU A 579 20.37 6.23 -6.85
C LEU A 579 19.64 6.02 -8.18
N PHE A 580 19.41 4.77 -8.55
CA PHE A 580 18.56 4.39 -9.68
C PHE A 580 17.46 3.43 -9.19
N ALA A 581 16.26 3.95 -9.00
CA ALA A 581 15.08 3.24 -8.53
C ALA A 581 14.17 2.87 -9.70
N VAL A 582 13.73 1.62 -9.77
CA VAL A 582 12.84 1.13 -10.82
C VAL A 582 11.60 0.50 -10.20
N GLY A 583 10.41 0.88 -10.65
CA GLY A 583 9.18 0.34 -10.08
C GLY A 583 7.92 0.64 -10.87
N ASP A 584 6.81 0.11 -10.38
CA ASP A 584 5.46 0.29 -10.94
C ASP A 584 4.46 0.53 -9.80
N ASP A 585 4.04 1.78 -9.57
CA ASP A 585 3.09 2.14 -8.51
C ASP A 585 1.75 1.40 -8.65
N TRP A 586 1.35 1.03 -9.88
CA TRP A 586 0.15 0.23 -10.11
C TRP A 586 0.26 -1.21 -9.58
N GLN A 587 1.47 -1.67 -9.23
CA GLN A 587 1.76 -2.99 -8.65
C GLN A 587 2.16 -2.94 -7.16
N SER A 588 1.94 -1.82 -6.47
CA SER A 588 2.18 -1.72 -5.02
C SER A 588 1.05 -2.42 -4.24
N ILE A 589 1.30 -3.64 -3.77
CA ILE A 589 0.32 -4.52 -3.12
C ILE A 589 0.81 -5.12 -1.80
N TYR A 590 1.84 -4.55 -1.19
CA TYR A 590 2.48 -5.07 0.02
C TYR A 590 2.46 -4.07 1.20
N ARG A 591 1.41 -3.22 1.31
CA ARG A 591 1.23 -2.30 2.45
C ARG A 591 1.28 -3.04 3.78
N PHE A 592 0.65 -4.21 3.88
CA PHE A 592 0.65 -5.04 5.08
C PHE A 592 2.05 -5.52 5.53
N THR A 593 3.05 -5.49 4.64
CA THR A 593 4.46 -5.73 4.98
C THR A 593 5.24 -4.44 5.26
N GLY A 594 4.55 -3.30 5.39
CA GLY A 594 5.14 -1.99 5.66
C GLY A 594 5.59 -1.22 4.42
N SER A 595 5.25 -1.65 3.21
CA SER A 595 5.53 -0.87 2.01
C SER A 595 4.76 0.45 2.04
N ASP A 596 5.45 1.55 1.70
CA ASP A 596 4.90 2.89 1.66
C ASP A 596 5.01 3.46 0.24
N ILE A 597 3.86 3.55 -0.42
CA ILE A 597 3.78 4.03 -1.81
C ILE A 597 4.21 5.50 -1.92
N THR A 598 4.13 6.28 -0.85
CA THR A 598 4.52 7.71 -0.87
C THR A 598 6.02 7.88 -1.11
N LEU A 599 6.84 6.91 -0.72
CA LEU A 599 8.28 6.89 -1.02
C LEU A 599 8.55 6.82 -2.54
N PHE A 600 7.60 6.29 -3.31
CA PHE A 600 7.65 6.21 -4.76
C PHE A 600 7.00 7.43 -5.42
N THR A 601 5.78 7.83 -4.99
CA THR A 601 5.03 8.93 -5.62
C THR A 601 5.61 10.30 -5.29
N ASP A 602 6.21 10.48 -4.11
CA ASP A 602 6.84 11.71 -3.66
C ASP A 602 8.37 11.59 -3.63
N PHE A 603 8.92 10.89 -4.64
CA PHE A 603 10.32 10.45 -4.70
C PHE A 603 11.33 11.58 -4.49
N GLU A 604 11.15 12.72 -5.15
CA GLU A 604 12.05 13.87 -5.03
C GLU A 604 12.11 14.42 -3.60
N THR A 605 10.95 14.49 -2.92
CA THR A 605 10.86 14.92 -1.51
C THR A 605 11.69 14.02 -0.59
N HIS A 606 11.72 12.72 -0.89
CA HIS A 606 12.39 11.73 -0.05
C HIS A 606 13.87 11.53 -0.39
N PHE A 607 14.26 11.66 -1.66
CA PHE A 607 15.60 11.28 -2.13
C PHE A 607 16.40 12.42 -2.77
N GLY A 608 15.83 13.65 -2.78
CA GLY A 608 16.48 14.86 -3.31
C GLY A 608 16.35 15.00 -4.82
N ALA A 609 17.18 15.86 -5.41
CA ALA A 609 17.15 16.18 -6.83
C ALA A 609 17.07 14.93 -7.70
N SER A 610 16.05 14.86 -8.54
CA SER A 610 15.71 13.65 -9.26
C SER A 610 15.37 13.87 -10.73
N TRP A 611 15.59 12.81 -11.50
CA TRP A 611 15.05 12.63 -12.83
C TRP A 611 14.00 11.51 -12.80
N GLU A 612 12.86 11.75 -13.45
CA GLU A 612 11.80 10.76 -13.64
C GLU A 612 11.74 10.33 -15.10
N GLY A 613 11.95 9.05 -15.36
CA GLY A 613 11.75 8.44 -16.67
C GLY A 613 10.55 7.52 -16.69
N ARG A 614 10.01 7.22 -17.88
CA ARG A 614 8.81 6.38 -18.03
C ARG A 614 9.00 5.31 -19.07
N LEU A 615 8.79 4.03 -18.70
CA LEU A 615 8.71 2.92 -19.63
C LEU A 615 7.25 2.68 -20.00
N GLN A 616 6.86 3.17 -21.16
CA GLN A 616 5.47 3.12 -21.61
C GLN A 616 5.13 1.88 -22.45
N ARG A 617 6.15 1.15 -22.93
CA ARG A 617 5.95 -0.04 -23.75
C ARG A 617 5.84 -1.31 -22.90
N THR A 618 4.78 -2.11 -23.10
CA THR A 618 4.69 -3.47 -22.52
C THR A 618 4.94 -4.55 -23.57
N TYR A 619 5.67 -5.58 -23.18
CA TYR A 619 5.96 -6.76 -24.00
C TYR A 619 5.12 -7.98 -23.58
N ARG A 620 4.31 -7.85 -22.54
CA ARG A 620 3.53 -8.92 -21.93
C ARG A 620 2.11 -9.01 -22.47
N CYS A 621 1.25 -8.05 -22.12
CA CYS A 621 -0.16 -8.07 -22.45
C CYS A 621 -0.42 -7.67 -23.91
N ASN A 622 -1.48 -8.18 -24.53
CA ASN A 622 -2.00 -7.60 -25.78
C ASN A 622 -2.57 -6.19 -25.52
N GLN A 623 -2.68 -5.39 -26.59
CA GLN A 623 -3.05 -3.96 -26.45
C GLN A 623 -4.40 -3.77 -25.76
N LEU A 624 -5.43 -4.55 -26.11
CA LEU A 624 -6.76 -4.40 -25.52
C LEU A 624 -6.78 -4.65 -24.00
N LEU A 625 -6.08 -5.69 -23.56
CA LEU A 625 -5.95 -6.01 -22.14
C LEU A 625 -5.17 -4.91 -21.42
N ALA A 626 -4.11 -4.38 -22.03
CA ALA A 626 -3.32 -3.28 -21.48
C ALA A 626 -4.15 -2.00 -21.33
N ASP A 627 -4.92 -1.61 -22.36
CA ASP A 627 -5.78 -0.42 -22.34
C ASP A 627 -6.86 -0.52 -21.26
N THR A 628 -7.54 -1.69 -21.21
CA THR A 628 -8.60 -1.94 -20.22
C THR A 628 -8.05 -1.91 -18.80
N ALA A 629 -6.92 -2.55 -18.55
CA ALA A 629 -6.29 -2.59 -17.24
C ALA A 629 -5.78 -1.19 -16.82
N ALA A 630 -5.20 -0.42 -17.75
CA ALA A 630 -4.77 0.95 -17.50
C ALA A 630 -5.94 1.88 -17.17
N ALA A 631 -7.03 1.83 -17.93
CA ALA A 631 -8.23 2.62 -17.66
C ALA A 631 -8.88 2.23 -16.31
N PHE A 632 -8.83 0.95 -15.96
CA PHE A 632 -9.33 0.46 -14.67
C PHE A 632 -8.53 1.00 -13.49
N ILE A 633 -7.19 0.88 -13.52
CA ILE A 633 -6.35 1.28 -12.39
C ILE A 633 -6.32 2.79 -12.19
N GLN A 634 -6.32 3.58 -13.26
CA GLN A 634 -6.29 5.05 -13.23
C GLN A 634 -7.60 5.71 -12.74
N LYS A 635 -8.65 4.95 -12.42
CA LYS A 635 -9.80 5.48 -11.67
C LYS A 635 -9.42 5.93 -10.26
N ASN A 636 -8.36 5.41 -9.68
CA ASN A 636 -7.76 5.96 -8.47
C ASN A 636 -6.88 7.17 -8.86
N PRO A 637 -7.25 8.40 -8.48
CA PRO A 637 -6.51 9.61 -8.88
C PRO A 637 -5.12 9.73 -8.23
N ALA A 638 -4.85 8.96 -7.17
CA ALA A 638 -3.54 8.93 -6.51
C ALA A 638 -2.50 8.12 -7.31
N GLN A 639 -2.91 7.34 -8.32
CA GLN A 639 -1.97 6.60 -9.17
C GLN A 639 -1.32 7.51 -10.20
N MET A 640 -0.04 7.29 -10.47
CA MET A 640 0.68 8.01 -11.51
C MET A 640 0.05 7.75 -12.89
N THR A 641 -0.23 8.80 -13.64
CA THR A 641 -0.81 8.68 -14.99
C THR A 641 0.21 8.10 -15.95
N LYS A 642 -0.12 6.99 -16.63
CA LYS A 642 0.73 6.30 -17.60
C LYS A 642 -0.06 5.97 -18.86
N THR A 643 0.61 6.07 -20.00
CA THR A 643 0.12 5.53 -21.27
C THR A 643 0.86 4.21 -21.52
N VAL A 644 0.13 3.13 -21.78
CA VAL A 644 0.72 1.80 -22.00
C VAL A 644 0.53 1.40 -23.46
N LYS A 645 1.64 1.26 -24.20
CA LYS A 645 1.66 0.78 -25.59
C LYS A 645 2.17 -0.65 -25.63
N SER A 646 1.37 -1.58 -26.16
CA SER A 646 1.81 -2.96 -26.27
C SER A 646 2.65 -3.19 -27.55
N SER A 647 3.66 -4.04 -27.43
CA SER A 647 4.35 -4.60 -28.60
C SER A 647 3.55 -5.71 -29.29
N ARG A 648 2.46 -6.19 -28.64
CA ARG A 648 1.56 -7.22 -29.16
C ARG A 648 0.27 -6.58 -29.68
N PRO A 649 -0.28 -7.04 -30.82
CA PRO A 649 -1.52 -6.50 -31.34
C PRO A 649 -2.68 -6.73 -30.37
N ALA A 650 -3.75 -5.97 -30.53
CA ALA A 650 -4.99 -6.18 -29.82
C ALA A 650 -5.60 -7.56 -30.16
N ILE A 651 -6.00 -8.29 -29.11
CA ILE A 651 -6.77 -9.54 -29.27
C ILE A 651 -8.21 -9.21 -28.87
N PRO A 652 -9.15 -9.18 -29.82
CA PRO A 652 -10.56 -8.90 -29.52
C PRO A 652 -11.11 -9.90 -28.50
N ARG A 653 -11.90 -9.37 -27.56
CA ARG A 653 -12.57 -10.20 -26.54
C ARG A 653 -11.60 -11.00 -25.67
N SER A 654 -10.41 -10.45 -25.41
CA SER A 654 -9.41 -11.06 -24.55
C SER A 654 -9.85 -11.12 -23.08
N ILE A 655 -10.86 -10.36 -22.66
CA ILE A 655 -11.45 -10.43 -21.33
C ILE A 655 -12.82 -11.12 -21.40
N ARG A 656 -12.99 -12.18 -20.62
CA ARG A 656 -14.19 -13.01 -20.64
C ARG A 656 -14.79 -13.10 -19.25
N ALA A 657 -16.04 -12.65 -19.11
CA ALA A 657 -16.82 -12.69 -17.88
C ALA A 657 -17.73 -13.93 -17.86
N ILE A 658 -17.52 -14.80 -16.87
CA ILE A 658 -18.20 -16.08 -16.75
C ILE A 658 -19.06 -16.10 -15.50
N PRO A 659 -20.39 -15.85 -15.61
CA PRO A 659 -21.30 -15.96 -14.48
C PRO A 659 -21.51 -17.41 -14.08
N VAL A 660 -21.22 -17.74 -12.83
CA VAL A 660 -21.36 -19.08 -12.25
C VAL A 660 -22.51 -19.08 -11.26
N LYS A 661 -23.42 -20.04 -11.38
CA LYS A 661 -24.43 -20.31 -10.34
C LYS A 661 -23.76 -21.03 -9.17
N VAL A 662 -23.64 -20.35 -8.06
CA VAL A 662 -22.97 -20.88 -6.88
C VAL A 662 -23.97 -21.66 -6.02
N GLU A 663 -23.68 -22.96 -5.78
CA GLU A 663 -24.38 -23.77 -4.80
C GLU A 663 -23.73 -23.61 -3.41
N LYS A 664 -24.49 -23.90 -2.33
CA LYS A 664 -24.03 -23.75 -0.94
C LYS A 664 -22.93 -24.76 -0.52
N THR A 665 -22.10 -25.20 -1.45
CA THR A 665 -21.04 -26.19 -1.24
C THR A 665 -19.65 -25.57 -1.03
N LYS A 666 -18.73 -26.32 -0.48
CA LYS A 666 -17.40 -25.92 -0.03
C LYS A 666 -16.48 -25.31 -1.11
N LEU A 667 -16.61 -25.80 -2.33
CA LEU A 667 -15.74 -25.46 -3.46
C LEU A 667 -16.56 -24.78 -4.56
N LYS A 668 -17.05 -23.58 -4.25
CA LYS A 668 -18.01 -22.81 -5.06
C LYS A 668 -17.64 -22.69 -6.56
N PHE A 669 -16.36 -22.64 -6.87
CA PHE A 669 -15.85 -22.40 -8.22
C PHE A 669 -15.02 -23.57 -8.78
N ALA A 670 -14.66 -24.57 -7.98
CA ALA A 670 -13.78 -25.67 -8.43
C ALA A 670 -14.32 -26.39 -9.68
N GLY A 671 -15.57 -26.84 -9.63
CA GLY A 671 -16.19 -27.53 -10.76
C GLY A 671 -16.27 -26.67 -12.04
N ALA A 672 -16.50 -25.36 -11.90
CA ALA A 672 -16.49 -24.43 -13.04
C ALA A 672 -15.07 -24.23 -13.57
N CYS A 673 -14.08 -24.12 -12.67
CA CYS A 673 -12.68 -24.00 -13.01
C CYS A 673 -12.17 -25.21 -13.79
N HIS A 674 -12.42 -26.42 -13.30
CA HIS A 674 -12.02 -27.66 -13.99
C HIS A 674 -12.64 -27.78 -15.38
N ARG A 675 -13.95 -27.57 -15.53
CA ARG A 675 -14.59 -27.58 -16.86
C ARG A 675 -14.00 -26.53 -17.83
N LEU A 676 -13.61 -25.34 -17.30
CA LEU A 676 -12.98 -24.33 -18.13
C LEU A 676 -11.57 -24.76 -18.55
N LEU A 677 -10.79 -25.39 -17.66
CA LEU A 677 -9.49 -25.93 -17.97
C LEU A 677 -9.57 -27.07 -19.01
N ASP A 678 -10.53 -28.02 -18.84
CA ASP A 678 -10.79 -29.10 -19.81
C ASP A 678 -11.14 -28.53 -21.19
N ARG A 679 -11.99 -27.48 -21.21
CA ARG A 679 -12.35 -26.79 -22.46
C ARG A 679 -11.14 -26.12 -23.10
N LEU A 680 -10.27 -25.47 -22.33
CA LEU A 680 -9.05 -24.82 -22.84
C LEU A 680 -8.09 -25.86 -23.40
N ASP A 681 -7.89 -26.97 -22.70
CA ASP A 681 -7.02 -28.07 -23.16
C ASP A 681 -7.51 -28.66 -24.48
N THR A 682 -8.81 -28.93 -24.58
CA THR A 682 -9.45 -29.47 -25.80
C THR A 682 -9.44 -28.47 -26.94
N PHE A 683 -9.76 -27.20 -26.68
CA PHE A 683 -9.77 -26.15 -27.72
C PHE A 683 -8.37 -25.98 -28.34
N LEU A 684 -7.33 -26.10 -27.54
CA LEU A 684 -5.94 -25.96 -27.99
C LEU A 684 -5.41 -27.19 -28.70
N GLU A 685 -6.08 -28.34 -28.63
CA GLU A 685 -5.69 -29.55 -29.35
C GLU A 685 -5.61 -29.34 -30.87
N GLY A 686 -6.48 -28.50 -31.47
CA GLY A 686 -6.49 -28.16 -32.88
C GLY A 686 -5.63 -26.96 -33.28
N ILE A 687 -5.09 -26.20 -32.32
CA ILE A 687 -4.41 -24.93 -32.58
C ILE A 687 -2.92 -24.98 -32.20
N THR A 688 -2.52 -25.92 -31.34
CA THR A 688 -1.20 -26.01 -30.73
C THR A 688 -0.04 -26.12 -31.70
N GLU A 689 -0.22 -26.68 -32.87
CA GLU A 689 0.86 -26.77 -33.87
C GLU A 689 1.30 -25.40 -34.41
N GLN A 690 0.40 -24.45 -34.53
CA GLN A 690 0.71 -23.09 -35.00
C GLN A 690 1.34 -22.18 -33.91
N TRP A 691 1.20 -22.53 -32.63
CA TRP A 691 1.58 -21.68 -31.50
C TRP A 691 2.81 -22.22 -30.73
N ARG A 692 3.21 -23.46 -30.96
CA ARG A 692 4.40 -24.07 -30.38
C ARG A 692 5.64 -23.51 -31.02
N LYS A 693 6.56 -22.96 -30.24
CA LYS A 693 7.91 -22.62 -30.70
C LYS A 693 8.80 -23.86 -30.79
N HIS A 694 8.53 -24.83 -29.92
CA HIS A 694 9.25 -26.12 -29.88
C HIS A 694 8.26 -27.26 -29.63
N GLU A 695 8.64 -28.48 -30.06
CA GLU A 695 7.86 -29.70 -29.78
C GLU A 695 7.80 -29.93 -28.27
N GLY A 696 6.57 -30.04 -27.72
CA GLY A 696 6.33 -30.19 -26.28
C GLY A 696 5.95 -28.91 -25.53
N ASP A 697 6.05 -27.72 -26.11
CA ASP A 697 5.63 -26.47 -25.47
C ASP A 697 4.12 -26.52 -25.16
N ARG A 698 3.76 -26.22 -23.89
CA ARG A 698 2.39 -26.07 -23.42
C ARG A 698 2.06 -24.61 -23.17
N LEU A 699 0.81 -24.22 -23.37
CA LEU A 699 0.38 -22.88 -22.99
C LEU A 699 0.21 -22.78 -21.47
N LYS A 700 0.74 -21.72 -20.89
CA LYS A 700 0.69 -21.49 -19.46
C LYS A 700 -0.65 -20.88 -19.05
N VAL A 701 -1.27 -21.48 -18.05
CA VAL A 701 -2.53 -21.01 -17.45
C VAL A 701 -2.33 -20.80 -15.95
N LEU A 702 -2.52 -19.56 -15.47
CA LEU A 702 -2.55 -19.27 -14.05
C LEU A 702 -3.99 -19.23 -13.55
N VAL A 703 -4.31 -20.08 -12.58
CA VAL A 703 -5.56 -20.02 -11.83
C VAL A 703 -5.31 -19.23 -10.56
N LEU A 704 -6.01 -18.11 -10.42
CA LEU A 704 -5.73 -17.10 -9.42
C LEU A 704 -6.93 -16.88 -8.50
N TRP A 705 -6.70 -16.80 -7.19
CA TRP A 705 -7.70 -16.54 -6.16
C TRP A 705 -7.24 -15.52 -5.13
N ARG A 706 -8.22 -14.89 -4.44
CA ARG A 706 -7.90 -13.88 -3.43
C ARG A 706 -7.39 -14.49 -2.14
N TYR A 707 -8.01 -15.57 -1.66
CA TYR A 707 -7.72 -16.23 -0.39
C TYR A 707 -7.49 -17.74 -0.60
N ASN A 708 -6.56 -18.33 0.15
CA ASN A 708 -6.19 -19.74 0.01
C ASN A 708 -7.36 -20.71 0.24
N LEU A 709 -8.39 -20.31 0.98
CA LEU A 709 -9.61 -21.11 1.14
C LEU A 709 -10.41 -21.30 -0.17
N LEU A 710 -10.09 -20.52 -1.21
CA LEU A 710 -10.70 -20.59 -2.55
C LEU A 710 -9.86 -21.43 -3.52
N ASP A 711 -8.79 -22.06 -3.05
CA ASP A 711 -7.99 -22.99 -3.87
C ASP A 711 -8.90 -24.10 -4.45
N PRO A 712 -8.99 -24.22 -5.77
CA PRO A 712 -9.88 -25.20 -6.40
C PRO A 712 -9.28 -26.60 -6.48
N PHE A 713 -7.99 -26.78 -6.20
CA PHE A 713 -7.26 -28.01 -6.49
C PHE A 713 -7.06 -28.92 -5.28
N ASP A 714 -7.23 -28.42 -4.05
CA ASP A 714 -6.98 -29.18 -2.82
C ASP A 714 -5.57 -29.84 -2.82
N GLY A 715 -4.58 -29.13 -3.41
CA GLY A 715 -3.22 -29.60 -3.59
C GLY A 715 -2.61 -29.16 -4.93
N GLU A 716 -2.06 -30.13 -5.67
CA GLU A 716 -1.50 -29.84 -6.99
C GLU A 716 -2.58 -29.81 -8.10
N PRO A 717 -2.46 -28.87 -9.08
CA PRO A 717 -3.34 -28.86 -10.24
C PRO A 717 -3.26 -30.16 -11.04
N PRO A 718 -4.36 -30.61 -11.67
CA PRO A 718 -4.35 -31.79 -12.53
C PRO A 718 -3.44 -31.56 -13.77
N SER A 719 -2.87 -32.63 -14.27
CA SER A 719 -2.03 -32.62 -15.48
C SER A 719 -2.93 -32.58 -16.73
N TYR A 720 -2.58 -31.69 -17.66
CA TYR A 720 -3.21 -31.52 -18.95
C TYR A 720 -2.23 -31.77 -20.10
N ARG A 721 -2.76 -32.06 -21.28
CA ARG A 721 -1.94 -32.39 -22.46
C ARG A 721 -1.35 -31.13 -23.13
N ASN A 722 -2.16 -30.08 -23.28
CA ASN A 722 -1.84 -28.90 -24.09
C ASN A 722 -1.60 -27.65 -23.24
N ILE A 723 -1.94 -27.68 -21.95
CA ILE A 723 -1.75 -26.56 -21.02
C ILE A 723 -0.92 -26.98 -19.81
N GLU A 724 -0.14 -26.03 -19.30
CA GLU A 724 0.56 -26.11 -18.02
C GLU A 724 -0.17 -25.22 -17.02
N VAL A 725 -0.77 -25.82 -15.98
CA VAL A 725 -1.60 -25.12 -15.01
C VAL A 725 -0.84 -24.89 -13.72
N SER A 726 -0.87 -23.66 -13.20
CA SER A 726 -0.38 -23.31 -11.88
C SER A 726 -1.47 -22.58 -11.10
N GLY A 727 -1.63 -22.91 -9.82
CA GLY A 727 -2.61 -22.34 -8.92
C GLY A 727 -1.94 -21.45 -7.86
N LEU A 728 -2.38 -20.19 -7.69
CA LEU A 728 -1.75 -19.22 -6.80
C LEU A 728 -2.75 -18.17 -6.28
N SER A 729 -2.44 -17.59 -5.11
CA SER A 729 -3.16 -16.37 -4.71
C SER A 729 -2.75 -15.17 -5.58
N PHE A 730 -3.62 -14.15 -5.69
CA PHE A 730 -3.33 -12.91 -6.43
C PHE A 730 -1.99 -12.30 -6.03
N HIS A 731 -1.67 -12.24 -4.73
CA HIS A 731 -0.38 -11.70 -4.26
C HIS A 731 0.82 -12.50 -4.76
N ARG A 732 0.73 -13.83 -4.73
CA ARG A 732 1.83 -14.71 -5.17
C ARG A 732 2.03 -14.71 -6.68
N SER A 733 1.05 -14.23 -7.45
CA SER A 733 1.15 -14.12 -8.91
C SER A 733 2.02 -12.95 -9.37
N LYS A 734 2.37 -12.01 -8.48
CA LYS A 734 3.24 -10.88 -8.80
C LYS A 734 4.60 -11.38 -9.30
N GLY A 735 5.09 -10.77 -10.39
CA GLY A 735 6.32 -11.19 -11.08
C GLY A 735 6.12 -12.30 -12.12
N LEU A 736 5.07 -13.12 -12.00
CA LEU A 736 4.80 -14.20 -12.94
C LEU A 736 4.06 -13.73 -14.19
N GLU A 737 4.03 -14.59 -15.22
CA GLU A 737 3.25 -14.37 -16.45
C GLU A 737 2.77 -15.70 -17.03
N ALA A 738 1.66 -15.66 -17.75
CA ALA A 738 1.06 -16.79 -18.44
C ALA A 738 0.37 -16.35 -19.74
N ASP A 739 0.01 -17.32 -20.58
CA ASP A 739 -0.79 -17.04 -21.77
C ASP A 739 -2.22 -16.65 -21.37
N TYR A 740 -2.81 -17.36 -20.42
CA TYR A 740 -4.13 -17.09 -19.91
C TYR A 740 -4.17 -17.04 -18.38
N THR A 741 -5.08 -16.22 -17.84
CA THR A 741 -5.38 -16.22 -16.41
C THR A 741 -6.85 -16.58 -16.19
N ILE A 742 -7.14 -17.32 -15.12
CA ILE A 742 -8.48 -17.61 -14.62
C ILE A 742 -8.59 -17.02 -13.22
N LEU A 743 -9.34 -15.94 -13.08
CA LEU A 743 -9.57 -15.28 -11.79
C LEU A 743 -10.84 -15.84 -11.16
N LEU A 744 -10.70 -16.45 -9.98
CA LEU A 744 -11.81 -17.08 -9.27
C LEU A 744 -12.46 -16.11 -8.28
N ASP A 745 -13.77 -16.22 -8.15
CA ASP A 745 -14.63 -15.48 -7.23
C ASP A 745 -14.49 -13.95 -7.33
N VAL A 746 -14.54 -13.43 -8.58
CA VAL A 746 -14.63 -11.98 -8.80
C VAL A 746 -16.05 -11.51 -8.47
N SER A 747 -16.40 -11.63 -7.18
CA SER A 747 -17.75 -11.41 -6.66
C SER A 747 -17.71 -10.41 -5.50
N GLU A 748 -18.84 -9.76 -5.18
CA GLU A 748 -18.99 -8.97 -3.96
C GLU A 748 -19.03 -9.87 -2.72
N GLY A 749 -18.47 -9.40 -1.62
CA GLY A 749 -18.49 -10.08 -0.31
C GLY A 749 -17.18 -9.91 0.45
N ASP A 750 -17.14 -10.42 1.68
CA ASP A 750 -15.97 -10.30 2.54
C ASP A 750 -14.73 -11.00 1.95
N TYR A 751 -14.93 -12.13 1.28
CA TYR A 751 -13.89 -12.87 0.55
C TYR A 751 -13.86 -12.61 -0.94
N GLY A 752 -14.66 -11.66 -1.40
CA GLY A 752 -14.76 -11.32 -2.81
C GLY A 752 -13.58 -10.49 -3.32
N VAL A 753 -13.80 -9.89 -4.49
CA VAL A 753 -12.87 -8.96 -5.13
C VAL A 753 -13.67 -7.72 -5.55
N PRO A 754 -13.48 -6.54 -4.91
CA PRO A 754 -12.58 -6.30 -3.77
C PRO A 754 -13.04 -6.98 -2.48
N SER A 755 -12.08 -7.35 -1.65
CA SER A 755 -12.34 -7.83 -0.30
C SER A 755 -12.85 -6.68 0.58
N ARG A 756 -13.83 -7.00 1.45
CA ARG A 756 -14.34 -6.06 2.46
C ARG A 756 -13.69 -6.26 3.84
N ILE A 757 -12.77 -7.21 3.93
CA ILE A 757 -12.03 -7.45 5.17
C ILE A 757 -11.02 -6.35 5.34
N GLU A 758 -11.17 -5.58 6.41
CA GLU A 758 -10.25 -4.54 6.81
C GLU A 758 -9.25 -5.08 7.84
N ASP A 759 -8.01 -4.61 7.76
CA ASP A 759 -7.01 -4.85 8.80
C ASP A 759 -7.44 -4.20 10.11
N ASP A 760 -7.00 -4.76 11.25
CA ASP A 760 -7.22 -4.10 12.54
C ASP A 760 -6.52 -2.73 12.55
N GLU A 761 -7.25 -1.67 12.96
CA GLU A 761 -6.75 -0.30 12.99
C GLU A 761 -5.44 -0.14 13.79
N LEU A 762 -5.21 -1.00 14.80
CA LEU A 762 -3.97 -1.00 15.60
C LEU A 762 -2.71 -1.21 14.75
N LEU A 763 -2.81 -1.88 13.62
CA LEU A 763 -1.69 -2.02 12.69
C LEU A 763 -1.22 -0.69 12.11
N ASN A 764 -2.11 0.32 12.03
CA ASN A 764 -1.74 1.67 11.55
C ASN A 764 -0.77 2.40 12.49
N LEU A 765 -0.51 1.87 13.69
CA LEU A 765 0.58 2.34 14.56
C LEU A 765 1.96 2.10 13.95
N VAL A 766 2.10 1.05 13.15
CA VAL A 766 3.41 0.56 12.68
C VAL A 766 3.54 0.48 11.17
N ILE A 767 2.42 0.32 10.43
CA ILE A 767 2.40 0.32 8.95
C ILE A 767 1.84 1.65 8.43
N PRO A 768 2.09 2.00 7.15
CA PRO A 768 1.46 3.16 6.51
C PRO A 768 -0.06 3.06 6.54
N ARG A 769 -0.73 4.21 6.70
CA ARG A 769 -2.19 4.25 6.68
C ARG A 769 -2.74 3.83 5.32
N PRO A 770 -3.94 3.23 5.29
CA PRO A 770 -4.65 3.00 4.04
C PRO A 770 -4.84 4.32 3.28
N GLU A 771 -4.80 4.24 1.96
CA GLU A 771 -5.14 5.37 1.10
C GLU A 771 -6.63 5.74 1.27
N THR A 772 -6.96 7.01 1.02
CA THR A 772 -8.34 7.52 1.14
C THR A 772 -9.27 7.02 0.04
N PHE A 773 -8.72 6.58 -1.10
CA PHE A 773 -9.51 6.00 -2.18
C PHE A 773 -9.99 4.60 -1.81
N GLU A 774 -11.30 4.37 -1.88
CA GLU A 774 -11.92 3.11 -1.47
C GLU A 774 -11.33 1.91 -2.25
N TYR A 775 -10.87 0.89 -1.54
CA TYR A 775 -10.23 -0.31 -2.11
C TYR A 775 -9.01 -0.04 -3.01
N ALA A 776 -8.21 1.01 -2.74
CA ALA A 776 -7.04 1.35 -3.54
C ALA A 776 -6.08 0.16 -3.73
N GLU A 777 -5.71 -0.53 -2.64
CA GLU A 777 -4.81 -1.70 -2.67
C GLU A 777 -5.46 -2.90 -3.36
N GLU A 778 -6.74 -3.18 -3.11
CA GLU A 778 -7.50 -4.24 -3.79
C GLU A 778 -7.61 -3.99 -5.30
N ARG A 779 -7.73 -2.72 -5.72
CA ARG A 779 -7.72 -2.33 -7.13
C ARG A 779 -6.38 -2.64 -7.79
N ARG A 780 -5.26 -2.32 -7.14
CA ARG A 780 -3.92 -2.69 -7.62
C ARG A 780 -3.74 -4.20 -7.65
N LEU A 781 -4.25 -4.91 -6.65
CA LEU A 781 -4.17 -6.36 -6.59
C LEU A 781 -4.94 -7.02 -7.75
N PHE A 782 -6.13 -6.52 -8.06
CA PHE A 782 -6.90 -6.98 -9.21
C PHE A 782 -6.22 -6.63 -10.54
N TYR A 783 -5.64 -5.43 -10.67
CA TYR A 783 -4.81 -5.03 -11.80
C TYR A 783 -3.62 -5.99 -11.99
N VAL A 784 -2.91 -6.33 -10.92
CA VAL A 784 -1.82 -7.30 -10.96
C VAL A 784 -2.31 -8.64 -11.50
N ALA A 785 -3.41 -9.19 -10.96
CA ALA A 785 -3.94 -10.47 -11.40
C ALA A 785 -4.38 -10.45 -12.88
N LEU A 786 -5.04 -9.38 -13.31
CA LEU A 786 -5.51 -9.20 -14.68
C LEU A 786 -4.33 -9.12 -15.69
N THR A 787 -3.27 -8.39 -15.32
CA THR A 787 -2.09 -8.17 -16.19
C THR A 787 -1.05 -9.29 -16.15
N ARG A 788 -1.35 -10.44 -15.51
CA ARG A 788 -0.49 -11.64 -15.63
C ARG A 788 -0.67 -12.32 -16.99
N ALA A 789 -1.81 -12.10 -17.64
CA ALA A 789 -2.13 -12.70 -18.94
C ALA A 789 -1.45 -11.98 -20.11
N SER A 790 -0.93 -12.74 -21.06
CA SER A 790 -0.46 -12.20 -22.33
C SER A 790 -1.55 -12.20 -23.41
N ARG A 791 -2.43 -13.21 -23.41
CA ARG A 791 -3.47 -13.43 -24.42
C ARG A 791 -4.87 -13.10 -23.94
N GLY A 792 -5.24 -13.51 -22.70
CA GLY A 792 -6.57 -13.23 -22.21
C GLY A 792 -6.83 -13.67 -20.79
N ALA A 793 -7.85 -13.08 -20.16
CA ALA A 793 -8.27 -13.33 -18.80
C ALA A 793 -9.74 -13.80 -18.74
N PHE A 794 -9.99 -14.83 -17.92
CA PHE A 794 -11.32 -15.36 -17.62
C PHE A 794 -11.69 -14.96 -16.18
N LEU A 795 -12.83 -14.30 -16.02
CA LEU A 795 -13.30 -13.78 -14.74
C LEU A 795 -14.52 -14.60 -14.29
N LEU A 796 -14.32 -15.55 -13.38
CA LEU A 796 -15.40 -16.36 -12.82
C LEU A 796 -15.99 -15.65 -11.61
N TYR A 797 -17.29 -15.41 -11.61
CA TYR A 797 -18.00 -14.71 -10.54
C TYR A 797 -19.38 -15.31 -10.25
N ASN A 798 -19.86 -15.09 -9.01
CA ASN A 798 -21.19 -15.46 -8.61
C ASN A 798 -22.22 -14.61 -9.37
N ASP A 799 -23.10 -15.25 -10.13
CA ASP A 799 -24.10 -14.57 -10.94
C ASP A 799 -25.10 -13.73 -10.13
N ARG A 800 -25.28 -14.02 -8.83
CA ARG A 800 -26.13 -13.23 -7.93
C ARG A 800 -25.42 -12.03 -7.29
N GLN A 801 -24.11 -12.10 -7.15
CA GLN A 801 -23.29 -11.10 -6.46
C GLN A 801 -22.05 -10.73 -7.28
N PRO A 802 -22.20 -10.24 -8.53
CA PRO A 802 -21.04 -9.83 -9.32
C PRO A 802 -20.29 -8.69 -8.63
N SER A 803 -18.96 -8.71 -8.74
CA SER A 803 -18.11 -7.64 -8.27
C SER A 803 -18.44 -6.30 -8.93
N ARG A 804 -18.26 -5.20 -8.18
CA ARG A 804 -18.26 -3.84 -8.76
C ARG A 804 -17.18 -3.71 -9.86
N TYR A 805 -16.08 -4.45 -9.78
CA TYR A 805 -15.04 -4.46 -10.80
C TYR A 805 -15.50 -5.06 -12.14
N ILE A 806 -16.39 -6.05 -12.12
CA ILE A 806 -17.05 -6.53 -13.35
C ILE A 806 -17.87 -5.41 -14.00
N ALA A 807 -18.64 -4.66 -13.20
CA ALA A 807 -19.43 -3.53 -13.71
C ALA A 807 -18.56 -2.43 -14.30
N GLU A 808 -17.43 -2.12 -13.63
CA GLU A 808 -16.46 -1.14 -14.13
C GLU A 808 -15.81 -1.57 -15.43
N LEU A 809 -15.40 -2.84 -15.55
CA LEU A 809 -14.81 -3.39 -16.77
C LEU A 809 -15.80 -3.38 -17.93
N CYS A 810 -17.10 -3.65 -17.68
CA CYS A 810 -18.14 -3.51 -18.70
C CYS A 810 -18.23 -2.09 -19.27
N GLY A 811 -18.11 -1.08 -18.39
CA GLY A 811 -18.10 0.33 -18.79
C GLY A 811 -16.85 0.76 -19.55
N ILE A 812 -15.70 0.13 -19.27
CA ILE A 812 -14.39 0.44 -19.88
C ILE A 812 -14.24 -0.27 -21.22
N ALA A 813 -14.43 -1.60 -21.24
CA ALA A 813 -14.13 -2.44 -22.40
C ALA A 813 -15.30 -2.55 -23.40
N GLY A 814 -16.52 -2.20 -22.99
CA GLY A 814 -17.69 -2.27 -23.86
C GLY A 814 -17.87 -3.65 -24.51
N ASP A 815 -17.97 -3.70 -25.84
CA ASP A 815 -18.18 -4.94 -26.61
C ASP A 815 -16.94 -5.89 -26.61
N ASP A 816 -15.78 -5.42 -26.19
CA ASP A 816 -14.56 -6.22 -26.07
C ASP A 816 -14.54 -7.12 -24.83
N LEU A 817 -15.40 -6.84 -23.84
CA LEU A 817 -15.65 -7.76 -22.73
C LEU A 817 -16.75 -8.75 -23.14
N ARG A 818 -16.39 -10.03 -23.27
CA ARG A 818 -17.32 -11.08 -23.68
C ARG A 818 -17.94 -11.79 -22.49
N PHE A 819 -19.28 -11.86 -22.47
CA PHE A 819 -20.01 -12.75 -21.56
C PHE A 819 -20.17 -14.13 -22.19
N GLU A 820 -19.79 -15.18 -21.47
CA GLU A 820 -19.94 -16.56 -21.91
C GLU A 820 -20.25 -17.52 -20.76
N THR A 821 -20.76 -18.70 -21.09
CA THR A 821 -20.87 -19.81 -20.11
C THR A 821 -19.50 -20.46 -19.90
N VAL A 822 -19.38 -21.31 -18.88
CA VAL A 822 -18.17 -22.12 -18.64
C VAL A 822 -17.82 -22.95 -19.87
N ASP A 823 -18.84 -23.45 -20.59
CA ASP A 823 -18.69 -24.29 -21.79
C ASP A 823 -18.45 -23.48 -23.07
N GLY A 824 -18.34 -22.14 -22.97
CA GLY A 824 -17.97 -21.27 -24.10
C GLY A 824 -19.12 -20.71 -24.91
N ALA A 825 -20.40 -21.02 -24.59
CA ALA A 825 -21.55 -20.44 -25.28
C ALA A 825 -21.64 -18.94 -24.96
N ARG A 826 -21.75 -18.10 -26.00
CA ARG A 826 -21.89 -16.65 -25.85
C ARG A 826 -23.18 -16.31 -25.12
N LEU A 827 -23.09 -15.45 -24.12
CA LEU A 827 -24.25 -14.85 -23.45
C LEU A 827 -24.43 -13.42 -23.92
N GLN A 828 -25.67 -13.04 -24.19
CA GLN A 828 -26.01 -11.63 -24.42
C GLN A 828 -25.96 -10.90 -23.08
N GLN A 829 -25.27 -9.75 -23.00
CA GLN A 829 -25.23 -8.90 -21.81
C GLN A 829 -26.62 -8.37 -21.47
N CYS A 830 -26.96 -8.35 -20.19
CA CYS A 830 -28.22 -7.78 -19.74
C CYS A 830 -28.17 -6.24 -19.80
N PRO A 831 -29.05 -5.56 -20.51
CA PRO A 831 -29.03 -4.11 -20.65
C PRO A 831 -29.41 -3.37 -19.36
N LYS A 832 -30.05 -4.04 -18.39
CA LYS A 832 -30.49 -3.43 -17.14
C LYS A 832 -29.40 -3.43 -16.07
N CYS A 833 -28.73 -4.57 -15.82
CA CYS A 833 -27.73 -4.67 -14.74
C CYS A 833 -26.30 -4.70 -15.25
N ILE A 834 -26.08 -4.73 -16.55
CA ILE A 834 -24.80 -4.80 -17.28
C ILE A 834 -23.84 -5.94 -16.89
N THR A 835 -24.03 -6.55 -15.73
CA THR A 835 -23.17 -7.63 -15.19
C THR A 835 -23.77 -9.03 -15.32
N GLY A 836 -25.00 -9.16 -15.81
CA GLY A 836 -25.68 -10.43 -16.01
C GLY A 836 -25.71 -10.84 -17.46
N GLY A 837 -25.66 -12.16 -17.72
CA GLY A 837 -25.99 -12.74 -19.04
C GLY A 837 -27.49 -13.01 -19.17
N LEU A 838 -28.02 -12.90 -20.37
CA LEU A 838 -29.40 -13.27 -20.68
C LEU A 838 -29.51 -14.77 -21.04
N VAL A 839 -30.52 -15.43 -20.53
CA VAL A 839 -30.82 -16.85 -20.78
C VAL A 839 -32.28 -17.07 -21.05
N GLU A 840 -32.58 -18.08 -21.86
CA GLU A 840 -33.95 -18.54 -22.08
C GLU A 840 -34.44 -19.30 -20.81
N HIS A 841 -35.68 -19.06 -20.46
CA HIS A 841 -36.39 -19.72 -19.37
C HIS A 841 -37.77 -20.13 -19.81
N THR A 842 -38.04 -21.42 -19.71
CA THR A 842 -39.36 -21.98 -19.92
C THR A 842 -40.08 -22.08 -18.58
N ALA A 843 -41.24 -21.44 -18.47
CA ALA A 843 -42.09 -21.52 -17.31
C ALA A 843 -42.89 -22.84 -17.32
N GLU A 844 -43.51 -23.20 -16.20
CA GLU A 844 -44.26 -24.43 -16.04
C GLU A 844 -45.46 -24.53 -17.02
N ASP A 845 -45.99 -23.39 -17.44
CA ASP A 845 -47.05 -23.26 -18.46
C ASP A 845 -46.54 -23.33 -19.91
N GLY A 846 -45.24 -23.58 -20.12
CA GLY A 846 -44.60 -23.66 -21.43
C GLY A 846 -44.23 -22.31 -22.04
N ALA A 847 -44.50 -21.18 -21.40
CA ALA A 847 -44.11 -19.86 -21.89
C ALA A 847 -42.58 -19.67 -21.82
N VAL A 848 -42.01 -19.31 -22.98
CA VAL A 848 -40.55 -19.06 -23.07
C VAL A 848 -40.28 -17.57 -22.98
N THR A 849 -39.40 -17.21 -22.03
CA THR A 849 -38.96 -15.83 -21.80
C THR A 849 -37.45 -15.74 -21.83
N ILE A 850 -36.90 -14.61 -22.25
CA ILE A 850 -35.47 -14.28 -22.06
C ILE A 850 -35.37 -13.47 -20.77
N ARG A 851 -34.62 -13.98 -19.80
CA ARG A 851 -34.43 -13.29 -18.53
C ARG A 851 -32.94 -13.18 -18.12
N CYS A 852 -32.64 -12.19 -17.31
CA CYS A 852 -31.32 -12.08 -16.73
C CYS A 852 -31.05 -13.25 -15.78
N ARG A 853 -29.83 -13.82 -15.79
CA ARG A 853 -29.39 -14.85 -14.82
C ARG A 853 -29.49 -14.39 -13.38
N ARG A 854 -29.44 -13.07 -13.12
CA ARG A 854 -29.62 -12.45 -11.80
C ARG A 854 -31.08 -12.29 -11.38
N HIS A 855 -32.05 -12.84 -12.12
CA HIS A 855 -33.45 -12.81 -11.71
C HIS A 855 -33.63 -13.61 -10.38
N PRO A 856 -34.42 -13.11 -9.38
CA PRO A 856 -35.28 -11.91 -9.40
C PRO A 856 -34.57 -10.57 -9.09
N GLN A 857 -33.31 -10.53 -8.63
CA GLN A 857 -32.63 -9.29 -8.22
C GLN A 857 -32.54 -8.24 -9.35
N CYS A 858 -32.29 -8.67 -10.57
CA CYS A 858 -32.24 -7.76 -11.72
C CYS A 858 -33.64 -7.42 -12.31
N GLY A 859 -34.58 -8.32 -12.22
CA GLY A 859 -35.94 -8.13 -12.74
C GLY A 859 -36.04 -7.85 -14.24
N HIS A 860 -35.00 -8.07 -15.07
CA HIS A 860 -35.06 -7.97 -16.52
C HIS A 860 -35.61 -9.26 -17.13
N VAL A 861 -36.81 -9.16 -17.70
CA VAL A 861 -37.50 -10.24 -18.41
C VAL A 861 -38.11 -9.66 -19.69
N ARG A 862 -37.97 -10.37 -20.80
CA ARG A 862 -38.66 -10.03 -22.07
C ARG A 862 -39.20 -11.29 -22.70
N PRO A 863 -40.32 -11.23 -23.43
CA PRO A 863 -40.80 -12.36 -24.20
C PRO A 863 -39.85 -12.72 -25.35
N VAL A 864 -39.85 -13.97 -25.77
CA VAL A 864 -39.18 -14.42 -27.01
C VAL A 864 -40.01 -13.98 -28.17
N ALA A 865 -39.44 -13.27 -29.15
CA ALA A 865 -40.17 -12.88 -30.35
C ALA A 865 -40.63 -14.12 -31.12
N PRO A 866 -41.89 -14.19 -31.58
CA PRO A 866 -42.39 -15.30 -32.40
C PRO A 866 -41.53 -15.45 -33.68
N GLY A 867 -40.84 -16.58 -33.83
CA GLY A 867 -39.98 -16.87 -34.99
C GLY A 867 -38.48 -16.96 -34.73
N SER A 868 -38.00 -16.68 -33.52
CA SER A 868 -36.55 -16.74 -33.17
C SER A 868 -36.04 -18.08 -32.60
N SER A 869 -36.87 -19.13 -32.63
CA SER A 869 -36.44 -20.46 -32.25
C SER A 869 -35.67 -21.11 -33.42
N LYS A 870 -34.39 -20.81 -33.57
CA LYS A 870 -33.39 -21.69 -34.23
C LYS A 870 -31.99 -21.15 -34.07
N GLN A 871 -31.13 -22.09 -33.72
CA GLN A 871 -29.67 -22.09 -33.89
C GLN A 871 -28.79 -21.56 -32.78
N THR A 872 -28.55 -22.41 -31.78
CA THR A 872 -27.23 -22.61 -31.23
C THR A 872 -26.55 -23.75 -32.00
N GLN A 873 -26.07 -23.48 -33.22
CA GLN A 873 -25.02 -24.29 -33.82
C GLN A 873 -23.66 -23.67 -33.50
N PRO A 874 -22.62 -24.43 -33.14
CA PRO A 874 -21.28 -23.91 -32.96
C PRO A 874 -20.80 -23.39 -34.30
N ASN A 875 -20.45 -22.11 -34.36
CA ASN A 875 -20.01 -21.44 -35.57
C ASN A 875 -18.62 -21.97 -35.98
N GLN A 876 -18.57 -22.66 -37.13
CA GLN A 876 -17.33 -23.14 -37.78
C GLN A 876 -16.48 -22.02 -38.41
N MET A 877 -16.71 -20.74 -38.07
CA MET A 877 -16.07 -19.61 -38.76
C MET A 877 -15.08 -18.81 -37.94
N GLU A 878 -14.43 -19.36 -36.92
CA GLU A 878 -13.29 -18.69 -36.26
C GLU A 878 -11.98 -19.47 -36.39
N ARG A 879 -11.73 -20.11 -37.53
CA ARG A 879 -10.44 -20.72 -37.88
C ARG A 879 -9.42 -19.75 -38.51
N LYS A 880 -9.72 -18.45 -38.57
CA LYS A 880 -8.83 -17.44 -39.13
C LYS A 880 -8.86 -16.16 -38.27
N ALA A 881 -8.19 -16.16 -37.16
CA ALA A 881 -7.62 -14.95 -36.53
C ALA A 881 -6.63 -15.38 -35.41
#